data_d40a331ecb6e5c5bd4d8e8ce2bbd75d3
#
_entry.id   d40a331ecb6e5c5bd4d8e8ce2bbd75d3
#
_cell.length_a   1.000
_cell.length_b   1.000
_cell.length_c   1.000
_cell.angle_alpha   90.00
_cell.angle_beta   90.00
_cell.angle_gamma   90.00
#
_symmetry.space_group_name_H-M   'P 1'
#
loop_
_entity.id
_entity.type
_entity.pdbx_description
1 polymer ?
#
loop_
_entity_poly.entity_id
_entity_poly.type
_entity_poly.pdbx_seq_one_letter_code
_entity_poly.pdbx_strand_id
1 'polypeptide(L)'
;MKTKTIVRVFAILLAIMMMSSLLVACVDKNKKPNGGGGDDGDVKKGYDSETVPLVMSTQELDGVFNPFYSTSGTDSGVWGMTQISMIDTDAQGAVGVGGDRACLALAYKQDVVYNNDTNTVNDKSYTDYTFVLKPNAKFSDGHSITVKDVLFGYYVNLDPVYTGSSTMYSTDILGLGEYRTQTPYNPAVTDIDENSKMLQYQQEAENRADALSDAVYEVLEDNFKQNTTQDRMVYDVASDKYTLTSAVYDRLPEEFKQDYYDVAVTFYKELLTDYNSALSVSLEPSAAGTYPYPNITDSRQYFLYMEGYLQLDKDGDALPYLDENGVVQNYNLNYALQLDQAGLIDLVFRDKMPGAFKDTVEETSFYQIVHYWATGNTMQTQWAAEAKSKDLSGSTSVDHIYGITWNKQFQDTGKDSVTGDDYIKPACYDAEQDAVVIDGVTYPLAQYDANGEVVSGFEVINIRIRKVDPKAIWNFAGSVVPMHAYSNAATIGKWDGYRNFGVQYASTNFYDKVVKARTVPIGAGTYKAATINDSTELSYNTFYKDNIVYYERNTYFYTMFCDQNGTVGSTENNAKIKYVRYKVVNSNQVMNNLITGAIDYADPNATQANIRKVNDESSLNYTLVENNGYGYIGVNAGKPGLESVYVRQAIMCAMDTTLVLNYYTGDLASNIWYPMSKVSWAYPNDGTDATSFRYAYDATGTASGDLLYDAAKYAPSLYSYDGTTFKYKGAQLKLTLTIAGSTDDHPAYLTMKGAADLLNKLGMKVEVKNDSNTLKKLANGELAVWAAAWGSAIDPDLYQVYHMDSNATSVRNWGYREIKKNQTLYSYEYSLIEQISDKIDAARETLVQNERAEIYAEALDLILDLAVELPTYQRKNMFVYNTNKIDVSTMVPASQCTPYQSPLSFLWKVDYNH
;
A
#
# COMPACT_ATOMS: atom_id res chain seq x y z
N MET A 1 -25.51 47.44 -17.69
CA MET A 1 -24.19 47.80 -18.26
C MET A 1 -23.00 47.26 -17.44
N LYS A 2 -23.20 46.37 -16.45
CA LYS A 2 -22.15 45.78 -15.65
C LYS A 2 -21.72 44.33 -16.03
N THR A 3 -22.55 43.61 -16.77
CA THR A 3 -22.29 42.20 -17.15
C THR A 3 -21.34 42.06 -18.35
N LYS A 4 -21.26 43.09 -19.26
CA LYS A 4 -20.35 43.02 -20.41
C LYS A 4 -18.87 43.31 -20.05
N THR A 5 -18.63 43.95 -18.92
CA THR A 5 -17.26 44.29 -18.47
C THR A 5 -16.61 43.08 -17.76
N ILE A 6 -17.37 42.28 -17.03
CA ILE A 6 -16.90 41.07 -16.36
C ILE A 6 -16.53 40.00 -17.39
N VAL A 7 -17.33 39.80 -18.41
CA VAL A 7 -17.01 38.82 -19.48
C VAL A 7 -15.78 39.24 -20.30
N ARG A 8 -15.49 40.50 -20.45
CA ARG A 8 -14.28 40.99 -21.14
C ARG A 8 -13.02 40.82 -20.26
N VAL A 9 -13.14 41.00 -18.97
CA VAL A 9 -12.02 40.76 -18.03
C VAL A 9 -11.70 39.25 -17.94
N PHE A 10 -12.71 38.37 -17.90
CA PHE A 10 -12.51 36.93 -17.95
C PHE A 10 -11.91 36.45 -19.28
N ALA A 11 -12.35 37.01 -20.39
CA ALA A 11 -11.80 36.68 -21.72
C ALA A 11 -10.33 37.17 -21.86
N ILE A 12 -9.98 38.29 -21.25
CA ILE A 12 -8.59 38.81 -21.24
C ILE A 12 -7.71 37.98 -20.30
N LEU A 13 -8.21 37.54 -19.15
CA LEU A 13 -7.50 36.63 -18.23
C LEU A 13 -7.31 35.24 -18.85
N LEU A 14 -8.30 34.71 -19.56
CA LEU A 14 -8.18 33.44 -20.29
C LEU A 14 -7.19 33.53 -21.45
N ALA A 15 -7.17 34.67 -22.16
CA ALA A 15 -6.21 34.95 -23.24
C ALA A 15 -4.77 35.12 -22.69
N ILE A 16 -4.60 35.67 -21.49
CA ILE A 16 -3.30 35.83 -20.82
C ILE A 16 -2.83 34.46 -20.30
N MET A 17 -3.72 33.60 -19.78
CA MET A 17 -3.37 32.23 -19.40
C MET A 17 -3.02 31.34 -20.60
N MET A 18 -3.71 31.50 -21.73
CA MET A 18 -3.34 30.82 -22.98
C MET A 18 -2.06 31.36 -23.61
N MET A 19 -1.71 32.63 -23.40
CA MET A 19 -0.45 33.18 -23.89
C MET A 19 0.74 32.86 -23.00
N SER A 20 0.56 32.61 -21.71
CA SER A 20 1.65 32.18 -20.83
C SER A 20 2.04 30.70 -21.04
N SER A 21 1.15 29.87 -21.57
CA SER A 21 1.46 28.49 -22.01
C SER A 21 2.09 28.41 -23.41
N LEU A 22 2.06 29.51 -24.18
CA LEU A 22 2.63 29.60 -25.53
C LEU A 22 4.02 30.28 -25.60
N LEU A 23 4.54 30.81 -24.49
CA LEU A 23 5.83 31.51 -24.44
C LEU A 23 7.06 30.60 -24.28
N VAL A 24 6.90 29.28 -24.32
CA VAL A 24 8.03 28.32 -24.37
C VAL A 24 8.26 27.74 -25.77
N ALA A 25 7.50 28.12 -26.76
CA ALA A 25 7.60 27.60 -28.14
C ALA A 25 7.49 28.67 -29.22
N CYS A 26 8.27 29.76 -29.16
CA CYS A 26 8.47 30.64 -30.31
C CYS A 26 9.95 30.84 -30.58
N VAL A 27 10.53 29.85 -31.22
CA VAL A 27 11.73 30.10 -32.08
C VAL A 27 11.23 30.41 -33.48
N ASP A 28 11.65 31.55 -33.95
CA ASP A 28 11.33 32.24 -35.18
C ASP A 28 11.39 31.36 -36.45
N LYS A 29 10.28 31.11 -37.11
CA LYS A 29 10.16 30.35 -38.37
C LYS A 29 10.21 31.23 -39.63
N ASN A 30 10.95 32.32 -39.64
CA ASN A 30 11.07 33.16 -40.86
C ASN A 30 12.53 33.51 -41.16
N LYS A 31 13.31 32.55 -41.64
CA LYS A 31 14.42 32.81 -42.54
C LYS A 31 14.49 31.72 -43.62
N LYS A 32 14.15 32.10 -44.87
CA LYS A 32 14.45 31.26 -46.00
C LYS A 32 15.97 31.13 -46.19
N PRO A 33 16.52 29.93 -46.37
CA PRO A 33 17.96 29.78 -46.67
C PRO A 33 18.20 30.01 -48.16
N ASN A 34 19.23 30.78 -48.45
CA ASN A 34 19.93 30.73 -49.72
C ASN A 34 20.81 29.47 -49.76
N GLY A 35 20.78 28.76 -50.90
CA GLY A 35 21.43 27.50 -51.04
C GLY A 35 22.91 27.47 -50.93
N GLY A 36 23.44 26.35 -50.43
CA GLY A 36 24.81 25.90 -50.41
C GLY A 36 24.82 24.52 -49.74
N GLY A 37 25.11 23.48 -50.52
CA GLY A 37 25.09 22.09 -50.03
C GLY A 37 26.16 21.84 -48.95
N GLY A 38 25.77 21.15 -47.94
CA GLY A 38 26.59 20.57 -46.90
C GLY A 38 25.74 19.54 -46.14
N ASP A 39 26.30 18.40 -45.95
CA ASP A 39 25.78 17.23 -45.24
C ASP A 39 25.28 17.61 -43.84
N ASP A 40 23.97 17.82 -43.68
CA ASP A 40 23.34 18.11 -42.39
C ASP A 40 22.99 16.78 -41.67
N GLY A 41 23.98 16.27 -40.95
CA GLY A 41 23.70 15.38 -39.84
C GLY A 41 22.78 16.10 -38.85
N ASP A 42 21.63 15.52 -38.52
CA ASP A 42 20.68 16.02 -37.48
C ASP A 42 21.48 16.31 -36.21
N VAL A 43 21.78 17.58 -35.95
CA VAL A 43 22.35 18.02 -34.66
C VAL A 43 21.20 17.90 -33.63
N LYS A 44 21.18 16.79 -32.90
CA LYS A 44 20.28 16.64 -31.73
C LYS A 44 20.52 17.83 -30.80
N LYS A 45 19.49 18.58 -30.53
CA LYS A 45 19.53 19.72 -29.62
C LYS A 45 19.75 19.15 -28.21
N GLY A 46 20.96 19.36 -27.64
CA GLY A 46 21.27 18.92 -26.29
C GLY A 46 20.35 19.58 -25.24
N TYR A 47 20.02 18.84 -24.21
CA TYR A 47 19.28 19.34 -23.06
C TYR A 47 20.24 19.63 -21.90
N ASP A 48 20.03 20.73 -21.21
CA ASP A 48 20.85 21.13 -20.06
C ASP A 48 20.28 20.48 -18.79
N SER A 49 21.00 19.52 -18.23
CA SER A 49 20.62 18.77 -17.01
C SER A 49 20.61 19.65 -15.74
N GLU A 50 21.21 20.83 -15.76
CA GLU A 50 21.17 21.76 -14.63
C GLU A 50 19.90 22.63 -14.58
N THR A 51 19.21 22.81 -15.71
CA THR A 51 18.08 23.75 -15.81
C THR A 51 16.78 23.10 -16.25
N VAL A 52 16.85 22.02 -17.05
CA VAL A 52 15.67 21.36 -17.59
C VAL A 52 15.23 20.21 -16.66
N PRO A 53 13.98 20.19 -16.13
CA PRO A 53 13.54 19.10 -15.27
C PRO A 53 13.22 17.83 -16.07
N LEU A 54 13.49 16.67 -15.49
CA LEU A 54 12.92 15.39 -15.90
C LEU A 54 11.48 15.31 -15.38
N VAL A 55 10.50 15.15 -16.27
CA VAL A 55 9.10 15.08 -15.91
C VAL A 55 8.62 13.63 -16.01
N MET A 56 8.31 13.04 -14.89
CA MET A 56 7.79 11.68 -14.76
C MET A 56 6.30 11.72 -14.44
N SER A 57 5.53 10.76 -14.92
CA SER A 57 4.13 10.66 -14.51
C SER A 57 4.00 9.88 -13.20
N THR A 58 2.95 10.22 -12.46
CA THR A 58 2.40 9.40 -11.37
C THR A 58 0.89 9.38 -11.48
N GLN A 59 0.27 8.40 -10.83
CA GLN A 59 -1.18 8.37 -10.65
C GLN A 59 -1.60 9.32 -9.53
N GLU A 60 -2.89 9.36 -9.21
CA GLU A 60 -3.43 10.16 -8.12
C GLU A 60 -2.71 9.88 -6.80
N LEU A 61 -2.50 10.94 -6.03
CA LEU A 61 -1.79 10.92 -4.76
C LEU A 61 -2.77 11.17 -3.61
N ASP A 62 -2.67 10.37 -2.55
CA ASP A 62 -3.42 10.61 -1.30
C ASP A 62 -2.83 11.81 -0.53
N GLY A 63 -1.58 12.18 -0.84
CA GLY A 63 -0.90 13.34 -0.27
C GLY A 63 -0.28 13.10 1.11
N VAL A 64 -0.11 11.84 1.51
CA VAL A 64 0.55 11.45 2.77
C VAL A 64 2.01 11.11 2.51
N PHE A 65 2.87 12.14 2.46
CA PHE A 65 4.29 11.97 2.14
C PHE A 65 5.16 11.71 3.37
N ASN A 66 4.65 10.91 4.28
CA ASN A 66 5.35 10.54 5.52
C ASN A 66 5.71 9.04 5.49
N PRO A 67 7.01 8.67 5.58
CA PRO A 67 7.43 7.27 5.47
C PRO A 67 6.88 6.35 6.55
N PHE A 68 6.43 6.89 7.69
CA PHE A 68 5.82 6.10 8.76
C PHE A 68 4.32 5.85 8.57
N TYR A 69 3.61 6.71 7.83
CA TYR A 69 2.14 6.69 7.78
C TYR A 69 1.55 6.62 6.38
N SER A 70 2.38 6.66 5.34
CA SER A 70 1.90 6.48 3.97
C SER A 70 1.45 5.04 3.75
N THR A 71 0.24 4.86 3.23
CA THR A 71 -0.34 3.56 2.87
C THR A 71 -0.51 3.37 1.36
N SER A 72 -0.35 4.45 0.60
CA SER A 72 -0.45 4.46 -0.86
C SER A 72 0.88 4.15 -1.53
N GLY A 73 0.87 3.26 -2.51
CA GLY A 73 2.05 2.96 -3.34
C GLY A 73 2.51 4.16 -4.18
N THR A 74 1.58 5.03 -4.61
CA THR A 74 1.90 6.26 -5.35
C THR A 74 2.56 7.30 -4.46
N ASP A 75 2.06 7.49 -3.24
CA ASP A 75 2.70 8.36 -2.25
C ASP A 75 4.08 7.83 -1.83
N SER A 76 4.23 6.50 -1.76
CA SER A 76 5.53 5.87 -1.49
C SER A 76 6.55 6.16 -2.58
N GLY A 77 6.14 6.23 -3.84
CA GLY A 77 6.99 6.70 -4.94
C GLY A 77 7.45 8.16 -4.75
N VAL A 78 6.61 9.00 -4.14
CA VAL A 78 6.95 10.41 -3.85
C VAL A 78 7.98 10.52 -2.74
N TRP A 79 7.69 10.00 -1.54
CA TRP A 79 8.64 10.14 -0.43
C TRP A 79 9.88 9.27 -0.63
N GLY A 80 9.79 8.15 -1.34
CA GLY A 80 10.92 7.27 -1.69
C GLY A 80 12.05 7.97 -2.45
N MET A 81 11.74 8.98 -3.27
CA MET A 81 12.76 9.80 -3.95
C MET A 81 13.69 10.53 -2.97
N THR A 82 13.23 10.79 -1.76
CA THR A 82 13.95 11.52 -0.72
C THR A 82 14.57 10.63 0.35
N GLN A 83 14.32 9.33 0.32
CA GLN A 83 14.76 8.38 1.35
C GLN A 83 15.85 7.44 0.86
N ILE A 84 16.60 6.88 1.79
CA ILE A 84 17.39 5.65 1.64
C ILE A 84 16.88 4.62 2.64
N SER A 85 17.12 3.35 2.34
CA SER A 85 16.83 2.22 3.24
C SER A 85 18.10 1.75 3.95
N MET A 86 17.95 0.92 4.99
CA MET A 86 19.07 0.22 5.63
C MET A 86 19.83 -0.66 4.63
N ILE A 87 19.09 -1.40 3.81
CA ILE A 87 19.62 -2.29 2.76
C ILE A 87 18.95 -1.94 1.43
N ASP A 88 19.59 -2.33 0.33
CA ASP A 88 19.08 -2.28 -1.03
C ASP A 88 18.65 -3.68 -1.49
N THR A 89 18.08 -3.75 -2.69
CA THR A 89 17.72 -5.00 -3.37
C THR A 89 18.51 -5.10 -4.68
N ASP A 90 19.09 -6.25 -4.96
CA ASP A 90 19.72 -6.47 -6.26
C ASP A 90 18.71 -6.80 -7.36
N ALA A 91 19.19 -6.99 -8.60
CA ALA A 91 18.34 -7.31 -9.73
C ALA A 91 17.61 -8.65 -9.62
N GLN A 92 18.02 -9.54 -8.74
CA GLN A 92 17.42 -10.85 -8.46
C GLN A 92 16.47 -10.83 -7.25
N GLY A 93 16.36 -9.69 -6.56
CA GLY A 93 15.57 -9.58 -5.34
C GLY A 93 16.32 -10.01 -4.08
N ALA A 94 17.62 -10.25 -4.15
CA ALA A 94 18.43 -10.57 -2.97
C ALA A 94 18.84 -9.29 -2.22
N VAL A 95 19.27 -9.47 -0.93
CA VAL A 95 19.77 -8.37 -0.10
C VAL A 95 21.01 -7.76 -0.73
N GLY A 96 21.00 -6.46 -0.94
CA GLY A 96 22.09 -5.66 -1.46
C GLY A 96 22.64 -4.71 -0.40
N VAL A 97 23.94 -4.83 -0.10
CA VAL A 97 24.68 -3.90 0.76
C VAL A 97 26.04 -3.59 0.12
N GLY A 98 26.73 -2.60 0.60
CA GLY A 98 28.06 -2.29 0.11
C GLY A 98 28.26 -0.81 -0.22
N GLY A 99 29.50 -0.44 -0.42
CA GLY A 99 29.88 0.94 -0.67
C GLY A 99 29.47 1.52 -2.04
N ASP A 100 29.05 0.68 -2.96
CA ASP A 100 28.58 1.05 -4.31
C ASP A 100 27.04 1.14 -4.43
N ARG A 101 26.32 0.93 -3.31
CA ARG A 101 24.84 0.94 -3.28
C ARG A 101 24.29 2.16 -2.54
N ALA A 102 23.09 2.58 -2.92
CA ALA A 102 22.37 3.72 -2.33
C ALA A 102 21.58 3.32 -1.07
N CYS A 103 22.22 2.62 -0.14
CA CYS A 103 21.66 2.22 1.16
C CYS A 103 22.63 2.56 2.29
N LEU A 104 22.19 2.50 3.56
CA LEU A 104 23.06 2.86 4.69
C LEU A 104 24.04 1.74 5.08
N ALA A 105 23.68 0.46 4.95
CA ALA A 105 24.55 -0.64 5.35
C ALA A 105 25.73 -0.80 4.39
N LEU A 106 26.94 -0.75 4.94
CA LEU A 106 28.18 -1.07 4.24
C LEU A 106 28.38 -2.59 4.19
N ALA A 107 28.08 -3.28 5.28
CA ALA A 107 28.15 -4.73 5.39
C ALA A 107 26.96 -5.24 6.22
N TYR A 108 26.62 -6.49 6.02
CA TYR A 108 25.53 -7.14 6.72
C TYR A 108 25.86 -8.60 6.93
N LYS A 109 25.46 -9.14 8.09
CA LYS A 109 25.55 -10.55 8.39
C LYS A 109 24.31 -11.04 9.14
N GLN A 110 23.87 -12.24 8.75
CA GLN A 110 22.83 -12.99 9.43
C GLN A 110 23.46 -14.25 10.03
N ASP A 111 23.46 -14.37 11.35
CA ASP A 111 24.03 -15.50 12.07
C ASP A 111 22.93 -16.24 12.84
N VAL A 112 22.68 -17.50 12.47
CA VAL A 112 21.79 -18.39 13.22
C VAL A 112 22.57 -19.14 14.28
N VAL A 113 22.15 -19.04 15.54
CA VAL A 113 22.74 -19.75 16.67
C VAL A 113 21.73 -20.75 17.21
N TYR A 114 21.97 -22.01 16.96
CA TYR A 114 21.02 -23.09 17.31
C TYR A 114 21.05 -23.48 18.80
N ASN A 115 22.17 -23.30 19.47
CA ASN A 115 22.37 -23.68 20.88
C ASN A 115 22.05 -25.17 21.22
N ASN A 116 22.27 -26.05 20.24
CA ASN A 116 22.11 -27.51 20.38
C ASN A 116 23.06 -28.24 19.46
N ASP A 117 23.27 -29.54 19.74
CA ASP A 117 24.22 -30.40 19.01
C ASP A 117 23.72 -30.84 17.62
N THR A 118 22.43 -30.62 17.33
CA THR A 118 21.79 -31.05 16.08
C THR A 118 21.66 -29.95 15.02
N ASN A 119 22.01 -28.71 15.38
CA ASN A 119 21.81 -27.52 14.55
C ASN A 119 20.35 -27.41 14.01
N THR A 120 19.39 -27.69 14.89
CA THR A 120 17.97 -27.57 14.59
C THR A 120 17.37 -26.41 15.39
N VAL A 121 16.38 -25.73 14.80
CA VAL A 121 15.66 -24.64 15.45
C VAL A 121 14.91 -25.16 16.68
N ASN A 122 15.06 -24.48 17.80
CA ASN A 122 14.35 -24.75 19.05
C ASN A 122 14.19 -23.47 19.88
N ASP A 123 13.55 -23.56 21.04
CA ASP A 123 13.25 -22.38 21.88
C ASP A 123 14.48 -21.65 22.43
N LYS A 124 15.70 -22.21 22.27
CA LYS A 124 16.97 -21.58 22.63
C LYS A 124 17.71 -21.02 21.42
N SER A 125 17.20 -21.26 20.23
CA SER A 125 17.79 -20.74 19.01
C SER A 125 17.46 -19.26 18.85
N TYR A 126 18.39 -18.55 18.23
CA TYR A 126 18.17 -17.14 17.86
C TYR A 126 18.89 -16.81 16.56
N THR A 127 18.51 -15.70 15.96
CA THR A 127 19.18 -15.15 14.77
C THR A 127 19.62 -13.72 15.05
N ASP A 128 20.88 -13.42 14.79
CA ASP A 128 21.44 -12.07 14.80
C ASP A 128 21.44 -11.49 13.40
N TYR A 129 20.95 -10.26 13.27
CA TYR A 129 21.03 -9.42 12.09
C TYR A 129 21.96 -8.25 12.39
N THR A 130 23.21 -8.33 11.95
CA THR A 130 24.26 -7.35 12.23
C THR A 130 24.51 -6.48 11.00
N PHE A 131 24.42 -5.16 11.18
CA PHE A 131 24.65 -4.17 10.12
C PHE A 131 25.81 -3.27 10.51
N VAL A 132 26.78 -3.11 9.62
CA VAL A 132 27.83 -2.11 9.69
C VAL A 132 27.38 -0.89 8.89
N LEU A 133 27.30 0.28 9.51
CA LEU A 133 26.83 1.49 8.88
C LEU A 133 27.95 2.21 8.12
N LYS A 134 27.61 2.85 7.00
CA LYS A 134 28.55 3.71 6.25
C LYS A 134 28.91 4.93 7.10
N PRO A 135 30.20 5.15 7.38
CA PRO A 135 30.63 6.35 8.07
C PRO A 135 30.48 7.57 7.14
N ASN A 136 30.33 8.76 7.73
CA ASN A 136 30.24 10.03 7.01
C ASN A 136 29.06 10.19 6.04
N ALA A 137 28.08 9.28 6.06
CA ALA A 137 26.83 9.41 5.34
C ALA A 137 26.03 10.63 5.85
N LYS A 138 25.34 11.35 4.95
CA LYS A 138 24.62 12.59 5.32
C LYS A 138 23.22 12.62 4.75
N PHE A 139 22.33 13.22 5.53
CA PHE A 139 21.02 13.65 5.06
C PHE A 139 21.12 14.82 4.07
N SER A 140 20.04 15.10 3.36
CA SER A 140 19.97 16.15 2.34
C SER A 140 20.11 17.57 2.89
N ASP A 141 20.00 17.77 4.18
CA ASP A 141 20.24 19.02 4.89
C ASP A 141 21.68 19.15 5.45
N GLY A 142 22.51 18.12 5.25
CA GLY A 142 23.92 18.09 5.62
C GLY A 142 24.23 17.52 7.00
N HIS A 143 23.21 17.17 7.80
CA HIS A 143 23.44 16.46 9.07
C HIS A 143 23.98 15.05 8.81
N SER A 144 24.88 14.59 9.67
CA SER A 144 25.44 13.24 9.61
C SER A 144 24.38 12.21 9.98
N ILE A 145 24.36 11.09 9.27
CA ILE A 145 23.55 9.92 9.64
C ILE A 145 24.34 9.11 10.67
N THR A 146 23.69 8.74 11.76
CA THR A 146 24.26 7.98 12.86
C THR A 146 23.35 6.82 13.24
N VAL A 147 23.85 5.92 14.09
CA VAL A 147 23.04 4.85 14.66
C VAL A 147 21.81 5.38 15.41
N LYS A 148 21.85 6.62 15.91
CA LYS A 148 20.70 7.26 16.59
C LYS A 148 19.51 7.43 15.65
N ASP A 149 19.75 7.78 14.39
CA ASP A 149 18.69 7.93 13.39
C ASP A 149 18.06 6.58 13.04
N VAL A 150 18.86 5.54 12.96
CA VAL A 150 18.39 4.16 12.74
C VAL A 150 17.55 3.69 13.94
N LEU A 151 18.06 3.85 15.17
CA LEU A 151 17.34 3.51 16.39
C LEU A 151 16.04 4.30 16.53
N PHE A 152 16.06 5.60 16.23
CA PHE A 152 14.85 6.41 16.19
C PHE A 152 13.78 5.82 15.25
N GLY A 153 14.16 5.50 14.01
CA GLY A 153 13.25 4.90 13.03
C GLY A 153 12.67 3.57 13.51
N TYR A 154 13.51 2.71 14.13
CA TYR A 154 13.07 1.44 14.68
C TYR A 154 12.11 1.63 15.85
N TYR A 155 12.46 2.47 16.81
CA TYR A 155 11.62 2.70 17.99
C TYR A 155 10.31 3.41 17.66
N VAL A 156 10.24 4.23 16.60
CA VAL A 156 8.95 4.75 16.09
C VAL A 156 8.05 3.61 15.63
N ASN A 157 8.58 2.66 14.85
CA ASN A 157 7.80 1.54 14.33
C ASN A 157 7.45 0.48 15.39
N LEU A 158 8.25 0.36 16.45
CA LEU A 158 8.10 -0.65 17.50
C LEU A 158 7.34 -0.15 18.73
N ASP A 159 7.02 1.14 18.80
CA ASP A 159 6.26 1.71 19.91
C ASP A 159 4.85 1.12 19.98
N PRO A 160 4.34 0.82 21.21
CA PRO A 160 3.02 0.21 21.36
C PRO A 160 1.86 0.99 20.78
N VAL A 161 1.93 2.31 20.66
CA VAL A 161 0.81 3.14 20.15
C VAL A 161 1.00 3.58 18.69
N TYR A 162 2.03 3.08 18.02
CA TYR A 162 2.21 3.31 16.59
C TYR A 162 1.10 2.62 15.78
N THR A 163 0.42 3.38 14.91
CA THR A 163 -0.73 2.93 14.12
C THR A 163 -0.42 2.82 12.61
N GLY A 164 0.84 2.91 12.22
CA GLY A 164 1.28 2.70 10.84
C GLY A 164 1.51 1.21 10.52
N SER A 165 2.55 0.91 9.73
CA SER A 165 2.86 -0.47 9.31
C SER A 165 3.18 -1.39 10.50
N SER A 166 2.55 -2.56 10.52
CA SER A 166 2.84 -3.63 11.50
C SER A 166 4.07 -4.46 11.17
N THR A 167 4.68 -4.25 10.03
CA THR A 167 5.73 -5.11 9.47
C THR A 167 6.87 -5.38 10.45
N MET A 168 7.38 -4.34 11.10
CA MET A 168 8.54 -4.48 11.99
C MET A 168 8.18 -5.11 13.33
N TYR A 169 7.07 -4.72 13.93
CA TYR A 169 6.69 -5.26 15.26
C TYR A 169 6.03 -6.64 15.19
N SER A 170 5.76 -7.17 14.00
CA SER A 170 5.37 -8.58 13.82
C SER A 170 6.55 -9.54 13.87
N THR A 171 7.79 -9.04 13.96
CA THR A 171 9.01 -9.85 14.09
C THR A 171 9.28 -10.09 15.57
N ASP A 172 9.62 -11.34 15.93
CA ASP A 172 9.89 -11.74 17.34
C ASP A 172 11.26 -11.27 17.82
N ILE A 173 11.41 -9.95 17.96
CA ILE A 173 12.63 -9.33 18.49
C ILE A 173 12.68 -9.57 20.00
N LEU A 174 13.84 -10.03 20.51
CA LEU A 174 14.03 -10.24 21.96
C LEU A 174 13.77 -8.96 22.75
N GLY A 175 12.86 -9.03 23.72
CA GLY A 175 12.49 -7.90 24.56
C GLY A 175 11.40 -6.99 23.97
N LEU A 176 10.93 -7.27 22.76
CA LEU A 176 9.87 -6.45 22.13
C LEU A 176 8.54 -6.59 22.89
N GLY A 177 8.13 -7.80 23.20
CA GLY A 177 6.89 -8.05 23.96
C GLY A 177 6.92 -7.36 25.33
N GLU A 178 8.02 -7.50 26.07
CA GLU A 178 8.23 -6.83 27.35
C GLU A 178 8.16 -5.30 27.22
N TYR A 179 8.84 -4.74 26.21
CA TYR A 179 8.80 -3.30 25.94
C TYR A 179 7.39 -2.81 25.59
N ARG A 180 6.70 -3.49 24.66
CA ARG A 180 5.38 -3.07 24.19
C ARG A 180 4.28 -3.24 25.23
N THR A 181 4.41 -4.23 26.15
CA THR A 181 3.42 -4.49 27.20
C THR A 181 3.85 -3.98 28.57
N GLN A 182 5.09 -3.50 28.71
CA GLN A 182 5.72 -3.15 30.01
C GLN A 182 5.70 -4.30 31.01
N THR A 183 5.76 -5.54 30.54
CA THR A 183 5.90 -6.73 31.38
C THR A 183 7.36 -6.85 31.81
N PRO A 184 7.67 -6.92 33.12
CA PRO A 184 9.05 -7.13 33.56
C PRO A 184 9.66 -8.42 33.00
N TYR A 185 10.94 -8.34 32.62
CA TYR A 185 11.67 -9.50 32.13
C TYR A 185 11.60 -10.68 33.09
N ASN A 186 11.29 -11.86 32.55
CA ASN A 186 11.29 -13.11 33.27
C ASN A 186 11.89 -14.22 32.38
N PRO A 187 13.08 -14.77 32.67
CA PRO A 187 13.71 -15.76 31.82
C PRO A 187 12.91 -17.07 31.69
N ALA A 188 11.91 -17.29 32.55
CA ALA A 188 11.02 -18.46 32.47
C ALA A 188 9.83 -18.25 31.53
N VAL A 189 9.64 -17.04 31.03
CA VAL A 189 8.58 -16.69 30.10
C VAL A 189 9.19 -16.43 28.72
N THR A 190 8.92 -17.28 27.78
CA THR A 190 9.44 -17.18 26.40
C THR A 190 8.50 -16.47 25.45
N ASP A 191 7.22 -16.32 25.82
CA ASP A 191 6.20 -15.69 25.01
C ASP A 191 5.37 -14.73 25.88
N ILE A 192 5.32 -13.47 25.47
CA ILE A 192 4.49 -12.44 26.10
C ILE A 192 3.20 -12.34 25.27
N ASP A 193 2.07 -12.67 25.89
CA ASP A 193 0.77 -12.59 25.24
C ASP A 193 0.35 -11.13 24.97
N GLU A 194 0.99 -10.53 23.95
CA GLU A 194 0.64 -9.20 23.49
C GLU A 194 -0.77 -9.16 22.88
N ASN A 195 -1.22 -10.26 22.25
CA ASN A 195 -2.52 -10.34 21.60
C ASN A 195 -3.67 -10.18 22.59
N SER A 196 -3.60 -10.81 23.78
CA SER A 196 -4.62 -10.62 24.82
C SER A 196 -4.72 -9.17 25.27
N LYS A 197 -3.60 -8.47 25.41
CA LYS A 197 -3.61 -7.04 25.74
C LYS A 197 -4.19 -6.20 24.60
N MET A 198 -3.85 -6.49 23.35
CA MET A 198 -4.42 -5.79 22.17
C MET A 198 -5.93 -6.00 22.08
N LEU A 199 -6.41 -7.21 22.29
CA LEU A 199 -7.85 -7.50 22.32
C LEU A 199 -8.56 -6.72 23.41
N GLN A 200 -7.93 -6.53 24.58
CA GLN A 200 -8.49 -5.69 25.65
C GLN A 200 -8.67 -4.24 25.18
N TYR A 201 -7.65 -3.63 24.57
CA TYR A 201 -7.74 -2.25 24.08
C TYR A 201 -8.74 -2.10 22.93
N GLN A 202 -8.83 -3.09 22.06
CA GLN A 202 -9.85 -3.12 21.02
C GLN A 202 -11.25 -3.19 21.60
N GLN A 203 -11.46 -4.03 22.62
CA GLN A 203 -12.74 -4.11 23.32
C GLN A 203 -13.10 -2.80 24.06
N GLU A 204 -12.11 -2.12 24.63
CA GLU A 204 -12.32 -0.80 25.24
C GLU A 204 -12.76 0.24 24.19
N ALA A 205 -12.16 0.20 22.99
CA ALA A 205 -12.55 1.06 21.87
C ALA A 205 -13.96 0.74 21.35
N GLU A 206 -14.33 -0.54 21.27
CA GLU A 206 -15.70 -0.97 20.93
C GLU A 206 -16.71 -0.49 21.96
N ASN A 207 -16.42 -0.68 23.25
CA ASN A 207 -17.29 -0.21 24.33
C ASN A 207 -17.47 1.32 24.30
N ARG A 208 -16.40 2.07 23.91
CA ARG A 208 -16.47 3.53 23.74
C ARG A 208 -17.35 3.91 22.55
N ALA A 209 -17.26 3.16 21.45
CA ALA A 209 -18.13 3.36 20.29
C ALA A 209 -19.60 3.07 20.59
N ASP A 210 -19.87 1.98 21.32
CA ASP A 210 -21.21 1.62 21.77
C ASP A 210 -21.79 2.71 22.70
N ALA A 211 -21.01 3.15 23.69
CA ALA A 211 -21.43 4.19 24.61
C ALA A 211 -21.73 5.53 23.90
N LEU A 212 -20.93 5.91 22.90
CA LEU A 212 -21.23 7.08 22.08
C LEU A 212 -22.51 6.90 21.28
N SER A 213 -22.71 5.73 20.69
CA SER A 213 -23.92 5.42 19.93
C SER A 213 -25.17 5.47 20.79
N ASP A 214 -25.11 4.88 21.99
CA ASP A 214 -26.21 4.91 22.98
C ASP A 214 -26.54 6.34 23.40
N ALA A 215 -25.53 7.15 23.72
CA ALA A 215 -25.71 8.55 24.09
C ALA A 215 -26.35 9.39 22.97
N VAL A 216 -25.94 9.16 21.71
CA VAL A 216 -26.57 9.79 20.55
C VAL A 216 -28.02 9.33 20.39
N TYR A 217 -28.26 8.05 20.60
CA TYR A 217 -29.60 7.46 20.53
C TYR A 217 -30.56 8.10 21.57
N GLU A 218 -30.12 8.21 22.81
CA GLU A 218 -30.91 8.88 23.88
C GLU A 218 -31.24 10.35 23.54
N VAL A 219 -30.25 11.10 22.99
CA VAL A 219 -30.48 12.48 22.56
C VAL A 219 -31.52 12.55 21.44
N LEU A 220 -31.51 11.61 20.54
CA LEU A 220 -32.45 11.55 19.43
C LEU A 220 -33.86 11.15 19.90
N GLU A 221 -33.99 10.15 20.77
CA GLU A 221 -35.30 9.75 21.32
C GLU A 221 -35.99 10.89 22.07
N ASP A 222 -35.29 11.61 22.95
CA ASP A 222 -35.81 12.71 23.72
C ASP A 222 -36.30 13.90 22.88
N ASN A 223 -35.75 14.06 21.66
CA ASN A 223 -35.99 15.25 20.84
C ASN A 223 -36.50 14.94 19.43
N PHE A 224 -36.89 13.71 19.15
CA PHE A 224 -37.21 13.18 17.83
C PHE A 224 -38.20 14.01 17.02
N LYS A 225 -39.24 14.51 17.67
CA LYS A 225 -40.31 15.33 17.04
C LYS A 225 -39.94 16.82 16.89
N GLN A 226 -38.81 17.25 17.47
CA GLN A 226 -38.39 18.66 17.53
C GLN A 226 -37.09 18.93 16.78
N ASN A 227 -36.37 17.89 16.36
CA ASN A 227 -35.09 18.07 15.65
C ASN A 227 -35.35 18.35 14.18
N THR A 228 -35.27 19.63 13.79
CA THR A 228 -35.43 20.08 12.41
C THR A 228 -34.08 20.46 11.80
N THR A 229 -32.96 20.37 12.54
CA THR A 229 -31.68 20.86 12.14
C THR A 229 -30.76 19.67 11.88
N GLN A 230 -30.38 19.48 10.61
CA GLN A 230 -29.40 18.48 10.20
C GLN A 230 -27.98 18.93 10.60
N ASP A 231 -27.12 17.98 10.87
CA ASP A 231 -25.71 18.24 11.14
C ASP A 231 -25.02 18.79 9.90
N ARG A 232 -24.11 19.73 10.09
CA ARG A 232 -23.33 20.34 9.03
C ARG A 232 -21.89 20.50 9.46
N MET A 233 -20.97 20.26 8.52
CA MET A 233 -19.56 20.53 8.69
C MET A 233 -19.10 21.57 7.68
N VAL A 234 -18.29 22.53 8.13
CA VAL A 234 -17.63 23.49 7.27
C VAL A 234 -16.13 23.36 7.47
N TYR A 235 -15.42 23.15 6.38
CA TYR A 235 -13.96 23.13 6.37
C TYR A 235 -13.42 24.44 5.83
N ASP A 236 -12.66 25.15 6.63
CA ASP A 236 -11.91 26.34 6.22
C ASP A 236 -10.49 25.96 5.81
N VAL A 237 -10.24 25.90 4.51
CA VAL A 237 -8.93 25.55 3.93
C VAL A 237 -7.81 26.49 4.38
N ALA A 238 -8.12 27.77 4.62
CA ALA A 238 -7.11 28.76 4.98
C ALA A 238 -6.57 28.59 6.40
N SER A 239 -7.40 28.12 7.32
CA SER A 239 -7.06 27.89 8.74
C SER A 239 -6.93 26.41 9.11
N ASP A 240 -7.16 25.50 8.16
CA ASP A 240 -7.23 24.04 8.37
C ASP A 240 -8.15 23.67 9.53
N LYS A 241 -9.34 24.30 9.57
CA LYS A 241 -10.27 24.16 10.68
C LYS A 241 -11.62 23.63 10.25
N TYR A 242 -12.08 22.60 10.97
CA TYR A 242 -13.43 22.05 10.85
C TYR A 242 -14.38 22.69 11.86
N THR A 243 -15.55 23.07 11.41
CA THR A 243 -16.58 23.66 12.27
C THR A 243 -17.86 22.86 12.11
N LEU A 244 -18.23 22.11 13.17
CA LEU A 244 -19.45 21.33 13.24
C LEU A 244 -20.59 22.20 13.79
N THR A 245 -21.75 22.15 13.12
CA THR A 245 -23.03 22.64 13.62
C THR A 245 -23.96 21.45 13.75
N SER A 246 -24.33 21.08 14.96
CA SER A 246 -25.13 19.88 15.24
C SER A 246 -25.95 20.08 16.50
N ALA A 247 -27.28 19.91 16.37
CA ALA A 247 -28.17 19.90 17.52
C ALA A 247 -27.98 18.64 18.38
N VAL A 248 -27.48 17.55 17.81
CA VAL A 248 -27.12 16.34 18.55
C VAL A 248 -25.90 16.64 19.43
N TYR A 249 -24.80 17.15 18.82
CA TYR A 249 -23.59 17.54 19.54
C TYR A 249 -23.88 18.49 20.74
N ASP A 250 -24.71 19.51 20.52
CA ASP A 250 -25.02 20.50 21.56
C ASP A 250 -25.72 19.87 22.79
N ARG A 251 -26.45 18.76 22.61
CA ARG A 251 -27.23 18.08 23.64
C ARG A 251 -26.54 16.87 24.25
N LEU A 252 -25.48 16.37 23.62
CA LEU A 252 -24.73 15.26 24.18
C LEU A 252 -24.12 15.63 25.55
N PRO A 253 -24.00 14.66 26.47
CA PRO A 253 -23.15 14.81 27.66
C PRO A 253 -21.72 15.22 27.25
N GLU A 254 -21.08 16.02 28.08
CA GLU A 254 -19.78 16.67 27.76
C GLU A 254 -18.70 15.64 27.44
N GLU A 255 -18.74 14.49 28.12
CA GLU A 255 -17.81 13.38 27.90
C GLU A 255 -17.86 12.78 26.49
N PHE A 256 -18.97 12.88 25.76
CA PHE A 256 -19.14 12.32 24.40
C PHE A 256 -18.93 13.36 23.30
N LYS A 257 -18.85 14.65 23.61
CA LYS A 257 -18.80 15.71 22.60
C LYS A 257 -17.56 15.63 21.74
N GLN A 258 -16.40 15.40 22.36
CA GLN A 258 -15.16 15.28 21.60
C GLN A 258 -15.19 14.07 20.67
N ASP A 259 -15.66 12.92 21.13
CA ASP A 259 -15.78 11.70 20.36
C ASP A 259 -16.71 11.88 19.15
N TYR A 260 -17.86 12.52 19.38
CA TYR A 260 -18.79 12.83 18.29
C TYR A 260 -18.18 13.80 17.26
N TYR A 261 -17.47 14.82 17.72
CA TYR A 261 -16.77 15.75 16.83
C TYR A 261 -15.68 15.04 15.99
N ASP A 262 -14.89 14.18 16.62
CA ASP A 262 -13.82 13.46 15.95
C ASP A 262 -14.37 12.49 14.89
N VAL A 263 -15.47 11.80 15.19
CA VAL A 263 -16.20 10.96 14.22
C VAL A 263 -16.71 11.81 13.05
N ALA A 264 -17.33 12.95 13.33
CA ALA A 264 -17.87 13.84 12.31
C ALA A 264 -16.77 14.40 11.39
N VAL A 265 -15.63 14.80 11.96
CA VAL A 265 -14.46 15.29 11.19
C VAL A 265 -13.87 14.17 10.32
N THR A 266 -13.75 12.97 10.87
CA THR A 266 -13.22 11.80 10.15
C THR A 266 -14.12 11.46 8.96
N PHE A 267 -15.42 11.44 9.17
CA PHE A 267 -16.39 11.21 8.10
C PHE A 267 -16.33 12.29 7.00
N TYR A 268 -16.24 13.56 7.40
CA TYR A 268 -16.14 14.64 6.42
C TYR A 268 -14.85 14.55 5.58
N LYS A 269 -13.73 14.16 6.19
CA LYS A 269 -12.46 13.95 5.47
C LYS A 269 -12.55 12.83 4.45
N GLU A 270 -13.29 11.76 4.75
CA GLU A 270 -13.50 10.70 3.76
C GLU A 270 -14.35 11.18 2.59
N LEU A 271 -15.44 11.87 2.85
CA LEU A 271 -16.23 12.45 1.76
C LEU A 271 -15.41 13.37 0.85
N LEU A 272 -14.42 14.10 1.41
CA LEU A 272 -13.45 14.86 0.63
C LEU A 272 -12.56 13.96 -0.23
N THR A 273 -12.10 12.85 0.32
CA THR A 273 -11.29 11.86 -0.40
C THR A 273 -12.11 11.22 -1.51
N ASP A 274 -13.34 10.80 -1.23
CA ASP A 274 -14.25 10.21 -2.21
C ASP A 274 -14.59 11.17 -3.34
N TYR A 275 -14.78 12.45 -3.03
CA TYR A 275 -14.98 13.47 -4.05
C TYR A 275 -13.75 13.68 -4.93
N ASN A 276 -12.56 13.74 -4.34
CA ASN A 276 -11.30 13.84 -5.09
C ASN A 276 -11.06 12.61 -5.96
N SER A 277 -11.37 11.42 -5.45
CA SER A 277 -11.36 10.18 -6.23
C SER A 277 -12.33 10.24 -7.42
N ALA A 278 -13.50 10.81 -7.24
CA ALA A 278 -14.47 11.02 -8.33
C ALA A 278 -13.97 11.97 -9.43
N LEU A 279 -13.13 12.97 -9.07
CA LEU A 279 -12.50 13.87 -10.05
C LEU A 279 -11.49 13.16 -10.95
N SER A 280 -10.87 12.09 -10.49
CA SER A 280 -9.84 11.34 -11.22
C SER A 280 -10.42 10.34 -12.21
N VAL A 281 -11.71 9.99 -12.09
CA VAL A 281 -12.36 9.01 -12.94
C VAL A 281 -12.59 9.57 -14.34
N SER A 282 -12.16 8.84 -15.36
CA SER A 282 -12.44 9.19 -16.75
C SER A 282 -13.89 8.90 -17.11
N LEU A 283 -14.62 9.95 -17.43
CA LEU A 283 -16.01 9.89 -17.90
C LEU A 283 -16.11 10.04 -19.42
N GLU A 284 -14.98 10.17 -20.11
CA GLU A 284 -14.94 10.29 -21.57
C GLU A 284 -15.32 8.95 -22.26
N PRO A 285 -15.98 8.99 -23.39
CA PRO A 285 -16.33 7.79 -24.12
C PRO A 285 -15.09 7.05 -24.62
N SER A 286 -15.17 5.73 -24.67
CA SER A 286 -14.15 4.90 -25.30
C SER A 286 -13.96 5.26 -26.79
N ALA A 287 -12.89 4.76 -27.40
CA ALA A 287 -12.66 4.93 -28.85
C ALA A 287 -13.80 4.37 -29.72
N ALA A 288 -14.63 3.50 -29.18
CA ALA A 288 -15.84 2.97 -29.81
C ALA A 288 -17.10 3.86 -29.60
N GLY A 289 -16.95 4.98 -28.86
CA GLY A 289 -18.04 5.90 -28.55
C GLY A 289 -18.95 5.47 -27.41
N THR A 290 -18.53 4.45 -26.63
CA THR A 290 -19.29 3.97 -25.47
C THR A 290 -18.82 4.69 -24.21
N TYR A 291 -19.74 5.31 -23.49
CA TYR A 291 -19.45 5.94 -22.20
C TYR A 291 -19.25 4.89 -21.11
N PRO A 292 -18.27 5.06 -20.18
CA PRO A 292 -18.07 4.16 -19.07
C PRO A 292 -19.29 4.06 -18.15
N TYR A 293 -19.98 5.19 -17.95
CA TYR A 293 -21.23 5.29 -17.20
C TYR A 293 -22.26 5.99 -18.08
N PRO A 294 -23.27 5.29 -18.62
CA PRO A 294 -24.31 5.93 -19.44
C PRO A 294 -24.95 7.09 -18.68
N ASN A 295 -25.07 8.24 -19.34
CA ASN A 295 -25.65 9.48 -18.81
C ASN A 295 -24.88 10.16 -17.66
N ILE A 296 -23.80 9.56 -17.09
CA ILE A 296 -22.90 10.25 -16.17
C ILE A 296 -21.75 10.86 -16.98
N THR A 297 -21.72 12.19 -17.04
CA THR A 297 -20.76 12.96 -17.86
C THR A 297 -19.96 13.99 -17.04
N ASP A 298 -20.19 14.06 -15.72
CA ASP A 298 -19.54 15.02 -14.82
C ASP A 298 -19.19 14.32 -13.50
N SER A 299 -18.04 14.64 -12.94
CA SER A 299 -17.53 14.04 -11.69
C SER A 299 -18.47 14.24 -10.50
N ARG A 300 -19.26 15.31 -10.49
CA ARG A 300 -20.29 15.56 -9.46
C ARG A 300 -21.40 14.52 -9.50
N GLN A 301 -21.83 14.14 -10.70
CA GLN A 301 -22.79 13.06 -10.89
C GLN A 301 -22.18 11.72 -10.46
N TYR A 302 -20.91 11.50 -10.81
CA TYR A 302 -20.19 10.28 -10.45
C TYR A 302 -20.01 10.17 -8.94
N PHE A 303 -19.67 11.26 -8.23
CA PHE A 303 -19.59 11.28 -6.77
C PHE A 303 -20.92 10.85 -6.12
N LEU A 304 -22.05 11.45 -6.54
CA LEU A 304 -23.37 11.04 -6.00
C LEU A 304 -23.73 9.60 -6.38
N TYR A 305 -23.28 9.11 -7.53
CA TYR A 305 -23.45 7.70 -7.91
C TYR A 305 -22.64 6.78 -6.99
N MET A 306 -21.40 7.11 -6.70
CA MET A 306 -20.56 6.35 -5.76
C MET A 306 -21.17 6.33 -4.35
N GLU A 307 -21.69 7.45 -3.89
CA GLU A 307 -22.31 7.57 -2.56
C GLU A 307 -23.70 6.91 -2.46
N GLY A 308 -24.20 6.34 -3.56
CA GLY A 308 -25.47 5.61 -3.60
C GLY A 308 -26.71 6.49 -3.80
N TYR A 309 -26.54 7.78 -4.11
CA TYR A 309 -27.64 8.72 -4.33
C TYR A 309 -28.13 8.77 -5.77
N LEU A 310 -27.39 8.22 -6.70
CA LEU A 310 -27.80 8.03 -8.09
C LEU A 310 -27.76 6.53 -8.40
N GLN A 311 -28.92 5.92 -8.58
CA GLN A 311 -29.05 4.57 -9.14
C GLN A 311 -29.44 4.71 -10.60
N LEU A 312 -28.77 3.95 -11.48
CA LEU A 312 -29.04 3.94 -12.90
C LEU A 312 -29.80 2.68 -13.27
N ASP A 313 -30.78 2.79 -14.17
CA ASP A 313 -31.40 1.63 -14.79
C ASP A 313 -30.50 1.04 -15.90
N LYS A 314 -30.99 -0.01 -16.56
CA LYS A 314 -30.27 -0.66 -17.67
C LYS A 314 -30.00 0.23 -18.89
N ASP A 315 -30.73 1.33 -19.02
CA ASP A 315 -30.60 2.29 -20.13
C ASP A 315 -29.76 3.53 -19.68
N GLY A 316 -29.30 3.53 -18.41
CA GLY A 316 -28.48 4.60 -17.82
C GLY A 316 -29.30 5.81 -17.34
N ASP A 317 -30.61 5.68 -17.23
CA ASP A 317 -31.46 6.71 -16.66
C ASP A 317 -31.44 6.60 -15.11
N ALA A 318 -31.41 7.76 -14.44
CA ALA A 318 -31.42 7.80 -12.99
C ALA A 318 -32.75 7.30 -12.42
N LEU A 319 -32.71 6.24 -11.63
CA LEU A 319 -33.87 5.76 -10.88
C LEU A 319 -34.18 6.73 -9.73
N PRO A 320 -35.46 6.85 -9.35
CA PRO A 320 -35.82 7.59 -8.14
C PRO A 320 -35.13 6.94 -6.92
N TYR A 321 -34.40 7.73 -6.15
CA TYR A 321 -33.91 7.30 -4.85
C TYR A 321 -35.10 7.28 -3.87
N LEU A 322 -35.29 6.17 -3.20
CA LEU A 322 -36.28 6.03 -2.13
C LEU A 322 -35.54 6.08 -0.79
N ASP A 323 -35.89 7.05 0.06
CA ASP A 323 -35.41 7.01 1.43
C ASP A 323 -36.07 5.84 2.19
N GLU A 324 -35.63 5.60 3.42
CA GLU A 324 -36.10 4.52 4.28
C GLU A 324 -37.61 4.55 4.57
N ASN A 325 -38.26 5.73 4.39
CA ASN A 325 -39.70 5.93 4.52
C ASN A 325 -40.44 5.76 3.18
N GLY A 326 -39.75 5.39 2.13
CA GLY A 326 -40.30 5.25 0.78
C GLY A 326 -40.59 6.61 0.10
N VAL A 327 -40.02 7.72 0.62
CA VAL A 327 -40.15 9.03 0.02
C VAL A 327 -39.11 9.20 -1.09
N VAL A 328 -39.56 9.55 -2.29
CA VAL A 328 -38.66 9.77 -3.45
C VAL A 328 -37.83 11.04 -3.20
N GLN A 329 -36.54 10.87 -3.03
CA GLN A 329 -35.58 11.97 -3.09
C GLN A 329 -35.23 12.20 -4.56
N ASN A 330 -35.52 13.38 -5.06
CA ASN A 330 -35.29 13.73 -6.47
C ASN A 330 -33.83 14.05 -6.76
N TYR A 331 -32.93 13.14 -6.41
CA TYR A 331 -31.54 13.23 -6.84
C TYR A 331 -31.43 12.68 -8.27
N ASN A 332 -31.57 13.58 -9.25
CA ASN A 332 -31.34 13.24 -10.64
C ASN A 332 -30.00 13.80 -11.11
N LEU A 333 -29.57 13.38 -12.30
CA LEU A 333 -28.30 13.81 -12.88
C LEU A 333 -28.16 15.35 -12.98
N ASN A 334 -29.25 16.05 -13.21
CA ASN A 334 -29.23 17.51 -13.30
C ASN A 334 -29.11 18.18 -11.94
N TYR A 335 -29.60 17.55 -10.88
CA TYR A 335 -29.47 18.07 -9.52
C TYR A 335 -28.01 18.11 -9.07
N ALA A 336 -27.23 17.06 -9.35
CA ALA A 336 -25.81 17.03 -9.04
C ALA A 336 -25.04 18.21 -9.67
N LEU A 337 -25.43 18.62 -10.87
CA LEU A 337 -24.79 19.73 -11.61
C LEU A 337 -25.10 21.13 -11.01
N GLN A 338 -26.07 21.23 -10.12
CA GLN A 338 -26.43 22.50 -9.47
C GLN A 338 -25.56 22.78 -8.22
N LEU A 339 -24.85 21.77 -7.72
CA LEU A 339 -24.04 21.85 -6.54
C LEU A 339 -22.54 21.94 -6.91
N ASP A 340 -21.80 22.65 -6.12
CA ASP A 340 -20.32 22.59 -6.10
C ASP A 340 -19.84 21.49 -5.15
N GLN A 341 -18.51 21.31 -5.01
CA GLN A 341 -17.90 20.33 -4.13
C GLN A 341 -18.46 20.42 -2.70
N ALA A 342 -18.47 21.62 -2.13
CA ALA A 342 -18.94 21.83 -0.76
C ALA A 342 -20.41 21.47 -0.60
N GLY A 343 -21.23 21.80 -1.59
CA GLY A 343 -22.65 21.47 -1.59
C GLY A 343 -22.94 19.97 -1.71
N LEU A 344 -22.14 19.25 -2.49
CA LEU A 344 -22.28 17.80 -2.63
C LEU A 344 -21.85 17.06 -1.38
N ILE A 345 -20.71 17.44 -0.79
CA ILE A 345 -20.24 16.87 0.47
C ILE A 345 -21.21 17.18 1.60
N ASP A 346 -21.70 18.43 1.72
CA ASP A 346 -22.70 18.81 2.70
C ASP A 346 -24.01 18.01 2.54
N LEU A 347 -24.43 17.71 1.33
CA LEU A 347 -25.62 16.89 1.05
C LEU A 347 -25.46 15.49 1.66
N VAL A 348 -24.37 14.78 1.34
CA VAL A 348 -24.10 13.42 1.81
C VAL A 348 -23.85 13.41 3.32
N PHE A 349 -23.05 14.36 3.81
CA PHE A 349 -22.76 14.49 5.24
C PHE A 349 -24.06 14.67 6.08
N ARG A 350 -24.90 15.61 5.67
CA ARG A 350 -26.17 15.88 6.37
C ARG A 350 -27.09 14.68 6.43
N ASP A 351 -27.16 13.92 5.34
CA ASP A 351 -28.09 12.80 5.21
C ASP A 351 -27.64 11.57 6.01
N LYS A 352 -26.34 11.37 6.14
CA LYS A 352 -25.77 10.23 6.86
C LYS A 352 -25.49 10.49 8.35
N MET A 353 -25.44 11.73 8.79
CA MET A 353 -25.25 12.07 10.19
C MET A 353 -26.54 11.93 11.01
N PRO A 354 -26.45 11.62 12.32
CA PRO A 354 -27.62 11.32 13.15
C PRO A 354 -28.68 12.42 13.20
N GLY A 355 -28.31 13.68 13.02
CA GLY A 355 -29.24 14.81 12.98
C GLY A 355 -30.28 14.75 11.83
N ALA A 356 -30.04 13.93 10.80
CA ALA A 356 -31.01 13.72 9.72
C ALA A 356 -32.17 12.81 10.09
N PHE A 357 -32.04 11.98 11.09
CA PHE A 357 -33.06 11.01 11.50
C PHE A 357 -34.28 11.70 12.13
N LYS A 358 -35.45 11.50 11.54
CA LYS A 358 -36.70 12.18 11.96
C LYS A 358 -37.75 11.27 12.57
N ASP A 359 -37.89 10.05 12.11
CA ASP A 359 -38.99 9.14 12.44
C ASP A 359 -38.55 7.75 12.95
N THR A 360 -37.39 7.27 12.63
CA THR A 360 -36.76 6.07 13.19
C THR A 360 -35.29 6.29 13.32
N VAL A 361 -34.71 6.01 14.49
CA VAL A 361 -33.26 5.91 14.62
C VAL A 361 -32.89 4.49 14.20
N GLU A 362 -32.40 4.32 12.99
CA GLU A 362 -31.75 3.07 12.66
C GLU A 362 -30.40 3.06 13.34
N GLU A 363 -30.31 2.29 14.42
CA GLU A 363 -29.11 1.90 15.14
C GLU A 363 -27.94 1.54 14.19
N THR A 364 -28.28 1.03 13.00
CA THR A 364 -27.39 0.62 11.94
C THR A 364 -26.57 1.74 11.29
N SER A 365 -27.10 2.93 11.08
CA SER A 365 -26.39 3.93 10.25
C SER A 365 -25.27 4.66 11.02
N PHE A 366 -25.53 5.11 12.24
CA PHE A 366 -24.48 5.77 13.03
C PHE A 366 -23.50 4.77 13.61
N TYR A 367 -23.98 3.62 14.06
CA TYR A 367 -23.14 2.50 14.47
C TYR A 367 -22.25 2.05 13.33
N GLN A 368 -22.76 1.97 12.10
CA GLN A 368 -21.94 1.70 10.92
C GLN A 368 -20.97 2.84 10.61
N ILE A 369 -21.30 4.09 10.81
CA ILE A 369 -20.35 5.20 10.67
C ILE A 369 -19.22 5.05 11.69
N VAL A 370 -19.51 4.78 12.95
CA VAL A 370 -18.50 4.58 13.99
C VAL A 370 -17.72 3.29 13.78
N HIS A 371 -18.37 2.18 13.38
CA HIS A 371 -17.75 0.86 13.20
C HIS A 371 -17.24 0.59 11.79
N TYR A 372 -17.80 1.17 10.75
CA TYR A 372 -17.31 1.07 9.37
C TYR A 372 -15.90 1.65 9.23
N TRP A 373 -15.64 2.73 9.95
CA TRP A 373 -14.32 3.38 10.04
C TRP A 373 -13.36 2.59 10.93
N ALA A 374 -13.83 1.51 11.55
CA ALA A 374 -13.06 0.65 12.43
C ALA A 374 -12.15 -0.37 11.74
N THR A 375 -12.11 -0.44 10.41
CA THR A 375 -11.18 -1.30 9.68
C THR A 375 -10.18 -0.46 8.89
N GLY A 376 -8.98 -0.28 9.40
CA GLY A 376 -7.95 0.57 8.82
C GLY A 376 -7.61 1.76 9.73
N ASN A 377 -7.41 2.94 9.24
CA ASN A 377 -7.13 4.17 10.03
C ASN A 377 -8.38 4.77 10.67
N THR A 378 -9.13 4.02 11.45
CA THR A 378 -10.44 4.39 11.92
C THR A 378 -10.44 4.81 13.37
N MET A 379 -11.55 5.40 13.81
CA MET A 379 -11.73 5.83 15.20
C MET A 379 -11.48 4.71 16.20
N GLN A 380 -11.86 3.47 15.90
CA GLN A 380 -11.63 2.33 16.78
C GLN A 380 -10.14 2.01 16.94
N THR A 381 -9.36 2.03 15.85
CA THR A 381 -7.90 1.88 15.92
C THR A 381 -7.26 3.01 16.71
N GLN A 382 -7.71 4.24 16.49
CA GLN A 382 -7.25 5.41 17.24
C GLN A 382 -7.60 5.29 18.72
N TRP A 383 -8.82 4.96 19.05
CA TRP A 383 -9.28 4.80 20.45
C TRP A 383 -8.59 3.63 21.16
N ALA A 384 -8.33 2.52 20.46
CA ALA A 384 -7.52 1.43 21.02
C ALA A 384 -6.09 1.89 21.33
N ALA A 385 -5.47 2.68 20.43
CA ALA A 385 -4.15 3.28 20.67
C ALA A 385 -4.16 4.28 21.84
N GLU A 386 -5.23 5.08 21.99
CA GLU A 386 -5.41 5.98 23.13
C GLU A 386 -5.58 5.21 24.45
N ALA A 387 -6.37 4.14 24.47
CA ALA A 387 -6.55 3.27 25.64
C ALA A 387 -5.21 2.66 26.05
N LYS A 388 -4.45 2.12 25.07
CA LYS A 388 -3.13 1.58 25.28
C LYS A 388 -2.14 2.65 25.79
N SER A 389 -2.16 3.85 25.20
CA SER A 389 -1.35 4.98 25.65
C SER A 389 -1.64 5.38 27.10
N LYS A 390 -2.91 5.39 27.47
CA LYS A 390 -3.35 5.71 28.84
C LYS A 390 -2.89 4.64 29.84
N ASP A 391 -3.07 3.35 29.52
CA ASP A 391 -2.64 2.23 30.36
C ASP A 391 -1.11 2.23 30.56
N LEU A 392 -0.36 2.48 29.51
CA LEU A 392 1.10 2.46 29.52
C LEU A 392 1.74 3.81 29.92
N SER A 393 0.95 4.88 30.09
CA SER A 393 1.46 6.18 30.49
C SER A 393 2.08 6.13 31.90
N GLY A 394 3.36 6.53 31.98
CA GLY A 394 4.12 6.43 33.24
C GLY A 394 4.78 5.09 33.51
N SER A 395 4.58 4.08 32.65
CA SER A 395 5.35 2.83 32.69
C SER A 395 6.80 3.11 32.29
N THR A 396 7.76 2.59 33.03
CA THR A 396 9.20 2.83 32.80
C THR A 396 10.06 1.64 33.19
N SER A 397 9.46 0.48 33.48
CA SER A 397 10.20 -0.69 33.96
C SER A 397 11.00 -1.37 32.86
N VAL A 398 10.54 -1.25 31.59
CA VAL A 398 11.22 -1.78 30.40
C VAL A 398 11.42 -0.61 29.42
N ASP A 399 12.57 0.04 29.54
CA ASP A 399 12.87 1.30 28.86
C ASP A 399 13.55 1.13 27.49
N HIS A 400 13.91 -0.10 27.11
CA HIS A 400 14.46 -0.45 25.81
C HIS A 400 14.20 -1.91 25.45
N ILE A 401 14.41 -2.24 24.17
CA ILE A 401 14.29 -3.59 23.61
C ILE A 401 15.67 -4.23 23.65
N TYR A 402 15.92 -5.12 24.61
CA TYR A 402 17.27 -5.64 24.87
C TYR A 402 17.83 -6.51 23.73
N GLY A 403 17.00 -6.92 22.77
CA GLY A 403 17.43 -7.58 21.52
C GLY A 403 17.97 -6.63 20.47
N ILE A 404 17.78 -5.31 20.61
CA ILE A 404 18.34 -4.29 19.71
C ILE A 404 19.52 -3.65 20.41
N THR A 405 20.73 -3.95 19.95
CA THR A 405 21.97 -3.49 20.55
C THR A 405 22.87 -2.83 19.51
N TRP A 406 23.79 -2.01 19.92
CA TRP A 406 24.71 -1.28 19.06
C TRP A 406 26.08 -1.14 19.74
N ASN A 407 27.11 -0.74 19.02
CA ASN A 407 28.50 -0.83 19.44
C ASN A 407 28.81 -0.27 20.83
N LYS A 408 28.12 0.77 21.31
CA LYS A 408 28.32 1.25 22.68
C LYS A 408 28.00 0.19 23.75
N GLN A 409 26.97 -0.65 23.50
CA GLN A 409 26.61 -1.76 24.39
C GLN A 409 27.54 -2.98 24.20
N PHE A 410 28.12 -3.17 22.99
CA PHE A 410 29.12 -4.24 22.81
C PHE A 410 30.38 -3.99 23.61
N GLN A 411 30.76 -2.73 23.74
CA GLN A 411 31.92 -2.29 24.51
C GLN A 411 31.66 -2.13 26.01
N ASP A 412 30.39 -2.09 26.43
CA ASP A 412 30.00 -1.93 27.82
C ASP A 412 30.25 -3.24 28.62
N THR A 413 30.82 -3.11 29.81
CA THR A 413 31.04 -4.21 30.76
C THR A 413 29.99 -4.21 31.89
N GLY A 414 29.06 -3.28 31.86
CA GLY A 414 27.90 -3.20 32.73
C GLY A 414 26.85 -4.25 32.44
N LYS A 415 25.76 -4.19 33.20
CA LYS A 415 24.61 -5.07 33.02
C LYS A 415 23.48 -4.30 32.37
N ASP A 416 22.77 -4.99 31.50
CA ASP A 416 21.52 -4.50 30.91
C ASP A 416 20.48 -4.25 32.02
N SER A 417 19.87 -3.08 32.02
CA SER A 417 18.95 -2.65 33.08
C SER A 417 17.61 -3.40 33.07
N VAL A 418 17.23 -4.01 31.97
CA VAL A 418 15.98 -4.77 31.82
C VAL A 418 16.19 -6.22 32.28
N THR A 419 17.24 -6.89 31.76
CA THR A 419 17.47 -8.31 32.02
C THR A 419 18.31 -8.57 33.25
N GLY A 420 19.18 -7.64 33.64
CA GLY A 420 20.20 -7.85 34.70
C GLY A 420 21.39 -8.69 34.24
N ASP A 421 21.43 -9.10 32.95
CA ASP A 421 22.52 -9.87 32.34
C ASP A 421 23.48 -8.94 31.58
N ASP A 422 24.54 -9.52 30.99
CA ASP A 422 25.43 -8.78 30.11
C ASP A 422 24.68 -8.35 28.84
N TYR A 423 25.03 -7.16 28.29
CA TYR A 423 24.47 -6.72 27.03
C TYR A 423 24.66 -7.73 25.90
N ILE A 424 23.65 -7.93 25.09
CA ILE A 424 23.72 -8.83 23.94
C ILE A 424 24.76 -8.30 22.94
N LYS A 425 25.71 -9.19 22.59
CA LYS A 425 26.72 -8.95 21.55
C LYS A 425 26.42 -9.85 20.34
N PRO A 426 26.59 -9.37 19.11
CA PRO A 426 26.36 -10.21 17.94
C PRO A 426 27.33 -11.39 17.90
N ALA A 427 26.91 -12.49 17.29
CA ALA A 427 27.74 -13.69 17.13
C ALA A 427 29.03 -13.41 16.36
N CYS A 428 29.06 -12.43 15.46
CA CYS A 428 30.22 -12.01 14.69
C CYS A 428 31.15 -11.00 15.42
N TYR A 429 30.87 -10.66 16.71
CA TYR A 429 31.71 -9.73 17.47
C TYR A 429 32.99 -10.40 17.99
N ASP A 430 34.13 -9.79 17.71
CA ASP A 430 35.44 -10.15 18.19
C ASP A 430 35.89 -9.18 19.32
N ALA A 431 35.86 -9.63 20.55
CA ALA A 431 36.20 -8.83 21.71
C ALA A 431 37.70 -8.51 21.83
N GLU A 432 38.59 -9.31 21.20
CA GLU A 432 40.04 -9.05 21.21
C GLU A 432 40.40 -7.89 20.29
N GLN A 433 39.68 -7.77 19.19
CA GLN A 433 39.88 -6.71 18.19
C GLN A 433 38.95 -5.49 18.38
N ASP A 434 37.98 -5.59 19.30
CA ASP A 434 36.89 -4.62 19.43
C ASP A 434 36.23 -4.29 18.07
N ALA A 435 35.79 -5.35 17.37
CA ALA A 435 35.35 -5.30 15.99
C ALA A 435 34.24 -6.32 15.72
N VAL A 436 33.48 -6.13 14.62
CA VAL A 436 32.70 -7.23 14.03
C VAL A 436 33.43 -7.77 12.79
N VAL A 437 33.35 -9.09 12.62
CA VAL A 437 33.97 -9.78 11.48
C VAL A 437 32.88 -10.34 10.56
N ILE A 438 32.80 -9.79 9.36
CA ILE A 438 31.80 -10.15 8.34
C ILE A 438 32.52 -10.60 7.09
N ASP A 439 32.30 -11.83 6.64
CA ASP A 439 32.89 -12.43 5.43
C ASP A 439 34.44 -12.29 5.36
N GLY A 440 35.08 -12.38 6.52
CA GLY A 440 36.53 -12.26 6.66
C GLY A 440 37.07 -10.82 6.65
N VAL A 441 36.18 -9.83 6.58
CA VAL A 441 36.53 -8.41 6.74
C VAL A 441 36.30 -7.98 8.17
N THR A 442 37.31 -7.34 8.80
CA THR A 442 37.22 -6.79 10.14
C THR A 442 36.78 -5.34 10.09
N TYR A 443 35.71 -5.02 10.80
CA TYR A 443 35.14 -3.66 10.96
C TYR A 443 35.34 -3.23 12.41
N PRO A 444 36.38 -2.42 12.72
CA PRO A 444 36.61 -1.90 14.07
C PRO A 444 35.41 -1.03 14.52
N LEU A 445 34.98 -1.19 15.76
CA LEU A 445 33.88 -0.42 16.30
C LEU A 445 34.20 1.07 16.42
N ALA A 446 33.17 1.90 16.27
CA ALA A 446 33.29 3.36 16.32
C ALA A 446 33.84 3.82 17.69
N GLN A 447 34.78 4.77 17.60
CA GLN A 447 35.26 5.54 18.75
C GLN A 447 34.63 6.94 18.70
N TYR A 448 34.21 7.43 19.86
CA TYR A 448 33.48 8.69 19.97
C TYR A 448 34.32 9.75 20.69
N ASP A 449 34.18 11.00 20.27
CA ASP A 449 34.72 12.13 21.01
C ASP A 449 33.87 12.49 22.26
N ALA A 450 34.26 13.54 22.97
CA ALA A 450 33.55 14.03 24.16
C ALA A 450 32.11 14.55 23.85
N ASN A 451 31.82 14.86 22.59
CA ASN A 451 30.50 15.30 22.15
C ASN A 451 29.62 14.13 21.67
N GLY A 452 30.19 12.92 21.62
CA GLY A 452 29.51 11.72 21.10
C GLY A 452 29.51 11.62 19.57
N GLU A 453 30.43 12.32 18.89
CA GLU A 453 30.62 12.21 17.45
C GLU A 453 31.65 11.13 17.14
N VAL A 454 31.43 10.38 16.06
CA VAL A 454 32.33 9.31 15.60
C VAL A 454 33.63 9.93 15.09
N VAL A 455 34.76 9.54 15.67
CA VAL A 455 36.10 9.99 15.24
C VAL A 455 36.86 8.95 14.42
N SER A 456 36.52 7.68 14.58
CA SER A 456 37.09 6.56 13.79
C SER A 456 36.24 5.30 13.96
N GLY A 457 36.45 4.31 13.11
CA GLY A 457 35.72 3.03 13.13
C GLY A 457 34.31 3.14 12.53
N PHE A 458 33.51 2.12 12.79
CA PHE A 458 32.18 1.95 12.21
C PHE A 458 31.11 1.84 13.29
N GLU A 459 29.99 2.52 13.08
CA GLU A 459 28.81 2.25 13.88
C GLU A 459 28.19 0.93 13.42
N VAL A 460 27.81 0.10 14.38
CA VAL A 460 27.24 -1.24 14.16
C VAL A 460 25.97 -1.35 14.98
N ILE A 461 24.91 -1.88 14.36
CA ILE A 461 23.67 -2.23 15.03
C ILE A 461 23.40 -3.72 14.85
N ASN A 462 22.91 -4.36 15.91
CA ASN A 462 22.50 -5.77 15.89
C ASN A 462 21.06 -5.90 16.36
N ILE A 463 20.28 -6.72 15.68
CA ILE A 463 18.92 -7.08 16.04
C ILE A 463 18.89 -8.59 16.23
N ARG A 464 18.57 -9.04 17.46
CA ARG A 464 18.40 -10.46 17.77
C ARG A 464 16.93 -10.81 17.83
N ILE A 465 16.54 -11.80 17.03
CA ILE A 465 15.21 -12.40 17.08
C ILE A 465 15.23 -13.78 17.69
N ARG A 466 14.10 -14.25 18.24
CA ARG A 466 13.93 -15.65 18.64
C ARG A 466 13.82 -16.52 17.38
N LYS A 467 14.37 -17.72 17.47
CA LYS A 467 14.35 -18.71 16.39
C LYS A 467 14.86 -18.13 15.07
N VAL A 468 14.15 -18.39 14.00
CA VAL A 468 14.44 -17.98 12.62
C VAL A 468 13.19 -17.32 12.02
N ASP A 469 13.36 -16.23 11.30
CA ASP A 469 12.33 -15.65 10.44
C ASP A 469 13.00 -15.18 9.14
N PRO A 470 12.82 -15.90 8.02
CA PRO A 470 13.48 -15.58 6.76
C PRO A 470 13.12 -14.21 6.17
N LYS A 471 11.97 -13.65 6.55
CA LYS A 471 11.54 -12.32 6.08
C LYS A 471 12.00 -11.17 6.97
N ALA A 472 12.52 -11.47 8.18
CA ALA A 472 12.88 -10.43 9.16
C ALA A 472 13.85 -9.40 8.59
N ILE A 473 14.78 -9.82 7.73
CA ILE A 473 15.72 -8.90 7.06
C ILE A 473 15.00 -7.79 6.29
N TRP A 474 13.89 -8.10 5.62
CA TRP A 474 13.09 -7.12 4.88
C TRP A 474 12.28 -6.22 5.83
N ASN A 475 11.90 -6.73 7.01
CA ASN A 475 11.25 -5.94 8.06
C ASN A 475 12.20 -4.88 8.64
N PHE A 476 13.52 -5.16 8.64
CA PHE A 476 14.58 -4.24 9.10
C PHE A 476 15.09 -3.30 7.99
N ALA A 477 14.63 -3.48 6.75
CA ALA A 477 15.01 -2.67 5.58
C ALA A 477 14.37 -1.28 5.54
N GLY A 478 13.73 -0.83 6.60
CA GLY A 478 12.98 0.43 6.64
C GLY A 478 13.78 1.67 6.24
N SER A 479 13.08 2.75 5.93
CA SER A 479 13.69 4.04 5.61
C SER A 479 14.49 4.59 6.78
N VAL A 480 15.67 5.12 6.50
CA VAL A 480 16.50 5.83 7.48
C VAL A 480 16.09 7.30 7.47
N VAL A 481 15.50 7.75 8.56
CA VAL A 481 14.92 9.08 8.69
C VAL A 481 15.69 9.93 9.70
N PRO A 482 15.85 11.25 9.48
CA PRO A 482 16.58 12.12 10.40
C PRO A 482 15.77 12.34 11.68
N MET A 483 16.28 11.82 12.82
CA MET A 483 15.66 12.00 14.13
C MET A 483 15.36 13.47 14.45
N HIS A 484 16.26 14.39 14.11
CA HIS A 484 16.08 15.83 14.35
C HIS A 484 14.91 16.45 13.60
N ALA A 485 14.45 15.83 12.51
CA ALA A 485 13.35 16.34 11.70
C ALA A 485 11.99 15.68 12.04
N TYR A 486 11.99 14.44 12.52
CA TYR A 486 10.77 13.68 12.84
C TYR A 486 10.52 13.54 14.35
N SER A 487 11.37 14.11 15.19
CA SER A 487 11.17 14.23 16.63
C SER A 487 11.22 15.71 17.05
N ASN A 488 11.18 15.99 18.33
CA ASN A 488 11.33 17.34 18.87
C ASN A 488 12.51 17.44 19.83
N ALA A 489 13.06 18.65 20.00
CA ALA A 489 14.24 18.90 20.80
C ALA A 489 14.07 18.43 22.26
N ALA A 490 12.88 18.50 22.83
CA ALA A 490 12.60 18.10 24.21
C ALA A 490 12.70 16.57 24.38
N THR A 491 12.27 15.80 23.38
CA THR A 491 12.34 14.33 23.37
C THR A 491 13.77 13.87 23.05
N ILE A 492 14.42 14.47 22.04
CA ILE A 492 15.81 14.19 21.67
C ILE A 492 16.76 14.49 22.83
N GLY A 493 16.53 15.61 23.54
CA GLY A 493 17.35 16.03 24.67
C GLY A 493 17.32 15.07 25.88
N LYS A 494 16.43 14.08 25.87
CA LYS A 494 16.41 13.00 26.88
C LYS A 494 17.20 11.76 26.49
N TRP A 495 17.80 11.75 25.29
CA TRP A 495 18.60 10.62 24.85
C TRP A 495 19.78 10.37 25.77
N ASP A 496 19.86 9.18 26.40
CA ASP A 496 20.94 8.78 27.31
C ASP A 496 21.83 7.66 26.72
N GLY A 497 21.61 7.27 25.48
CA GLY A 497 22.35 6.23 24.78
C GLY A 497 21.73 4.83 24.88
N TYR A 498 20.85 4.59 25.85
CA TYR A 498 20.14 3.30 26.01
C TYR A 498 18.65 3.49 26.15
N ARG A 499 18.15 4.70 26.29
CA ARG A 499 16.76 5.02 26.55
C ARG A 499 16.26 6.11 25.64
N ASN A 500 14.97 6.15 25.51
CA ASN A 500 14.22 7.23 24.85
C ASN A 500 14.42 7.34 23.32
N PHE A 501 15.52 6.97 22.76
CA PHE A 501 15.84 6.88 21.33
C PHE A 501 15.17 7.95 20.44
N GLY A 502 14.89 9.15 20.96
CA GLY A 502 14.18 10.21 20.25
C GLY A 502 12.66 10.04 20.15
N VAL A 503 12.09 9.03 20.80
CA VAL A 503 10.66 8.69 20.81
C VAL A 503 10.08 8.96 22.20
N GLN A 504 8.89 9.54 22.27
CA GLN A 504 8.13 9.60 23.51
C GLN A 504 7.27 8.35 23.61
N TYR A 505 7.72 7.39 24.45
CA TYR A 505 7.10 6.09 24.64
C TYR A 505 5.59 6.19 24.90
N ALA A 506 4.81 5.36 24.21
CA ALA A 506 3.37 5.19 24.35
C ALA A 506 2.58 6.52 24.33
N SER A 507 3.04 7.54 23.60
CA SER A 507 2.40 8.85 23.57
C SER A 507 1.69 9.11 22.23
N THR A 508 0.38 8.90 22.16
CA THR A 508 -0.43 9.23 20.97
C THR A 508 -0.24 10.68 20.56
N ASN A 509 -0.16 11.59 21.53
CA ASN A 509 0.08 13.02 21.23
C ASN A 509 1.43 13.28 20.54
N PHE A 510 2.49 12.54 20.90
CA PHE A 510 3.78 12.63 20.22
C PHE A 510 3.67 12.14 18.78
N TYR A 511 3.02 11.00 18.58
CA TYR A 511 2.83 10.43 17.24
C TYR A 511 2.00 11.32 16.35
N ASP A 512 0.86 11.83 16.85
CA ASP A 512 -0.05 12.66 16.04
C ASP A 512 0.50 14.07 15.76
N LYS A 513 1.15 14.69 16.76
CA LYS A 513 1.54 16.12 16.68
C LYS A 513 3.00 16.33 16.27
N VAL A 514 3.85 15.30 16.33
CA VAL A 514 5.28 15.42 16.00
C VAL A 514 5.62 14.53 14.79
N VAL A 515 5.48 13.22 14.92
CA VAL A 515 5.89 12.29 13.85
C VAL A 515 5.00 12.43 12.61
N LYS A 516 3.68 12.33 12.80
CA LYS A 516 2.70 12.41 11.71
C LYS A 516 2.58 13.81 11.12
N ALA A 517 2.90 14.84 11.89
CA ALA A 517 2.86 16.23 11.44
C ALA A 517 3.93 16.58 10.39
N ARG A 518 4.91 15.71 10.17
CA ARG A 518 5.89 15.89 9.10
C ARG A 518 5.26 15.54 7.74
N THR A 519 4.80 16.55 7.01
CA THR A 519 4.09 16.42 5.73
C THR A 519 5.00 16.57 4.50
N VAL A 520 6.19 17.17 4.67
CA VAL A 520 7.23 17.25 3.62
C VAL A 520 8.35 16.28 4.00
N PRO A 521 8.64 15.28 3.17
CA PRO A 521 9.65 14.27 3.51
C PRO A 521 11.06 14.85 3.49
N ILE A 522 11.89 14.39 4.42
CA ILE A 522 13.31 14.69 4.49
C ILE A 522 14.08 13.40 4.75
N GLY A 523 15.19 13.21 4.06
CA GLY A 523 16.00 11.99 4.13
C GLY A 523 17.32 12.16 3.40
N ALA A 524 17.91 11.05 2.99
CA ALA A 524 19.21 10.99 2.32
C ALA A 524 19.13 10.48 0.87
N GLY A 525 17.94 10.46 0.27
CA GLY A 525 17.71 9.96 -1.08
C GLY A 525 18.41 10.75 -2.19
N THR A 526 18.25 10.25 -3.40
CA THR A 526 18.83 10.84 -4.62
C THR A 526 18.43 12.30 -4.82
N TYR A 527 17.19 12.62 -4.43
CA TYR A 527 16.60 13.93 -4.51
C TYR A 527 16.10 14.39 -3.14
N LYS A 528 15.93 15.69 -2.98
CA LYS A 528 15.24 16.30 -1.83
C LYS A 528 13.96 16.99 -2.29
N ALA A 529 13.03 17.19 -1.37
CA ALA A 529 11.85 18.00 -1.60
C ALA A 529 12.25 19.43 -1.97
N ALA A 530 11.57 19.99 -2.97
CA ALA A 530 11.85 21.33 -3.49
C ALA A 530 10.55 22.08 -3.80
N THR A 531 10.68 23.29 -4.32
CA THR A 531 9.56 24.11 -4.79
C THR A 531 9.74 24.41 -6.29
N ILE A 532 8.71 24.95 -6.91
CA ILE A 532 8.79 25.33 -8.33
C ILE A 532 9.91 26.34 -8.62
N ASN A 533 10.16 27.23 -7.66
CA ASN A 533 11.24 28.22 -7.69
C ASN A 533 11.96 28.15 -6.35
N ASP A 534 13.24 27.88 -6.32
CA ASP A 534 14.06 27.71 -5.10
C ASP A 534 13.99 28.92 -4.10
N SER A 535 13.31 30.00 -4.49
CA SER A 535 13.06 31.20 -3.67
C SER A 535 11.82 31.13 -2.79
N THR A 536 10.99 30.09 -2.90
CA THR A 536 9.75 29.91 -2.12
C THR A 536 10.03 29.05 -0.89
N GLU A 537 9.46 29.41 0.25
CA GLU A 537 9.56 28.58 1.46
C GLU A 537 8.97 27.19 1.21
N LEU A 538 9.73 26.15 1.61
CA LEU A 538 9.33 24.76 1.45
C LEU A 538 8.23 24.40 2.46
N SER A 539 7.07 24.07 1.96
CA SER A 539 5.90 23.61 2.70
C SER A 539 5.18 22.54 1.90
N TYR A 540 4.19 21.87 2.48
CA TYR A 540 3.37 20.89 1.74
C TYR A 540 2.80 21.49 0.45
N ASN A 541 2.16 22.66 0.53
CA ASN A 541 1.50 23.34 -0.60
C ASN A 541 2.46 23.95 -1.64
N THR A 542 3.76 23.98 -1.38
CA THR A 542 4.78 24.41 -2.33
C THR A 542 5.60 23.26 -2.87
N PHE A 543 5.68 22.14 -2.13
CA PHE A 543 6.25 20.87 -2.54
C PHE A 543 5.31 20.12 -3.49
N TYR A 544 4.03 19.99 -3.13
CA TYR A 544 2.98 19.45 -3.97
C TYR A 544 2.02 20.56 -4.38
N LYS A 545 2.12 21.00 -5.62
CA LYS A 545 1.34 22.11 -6.15
C LYS A 545 0.91 21.85 -7.60
N ASP A 546 -0.33 22.18 -7.91
CA ASP A 546 -0.90 22.07 -9.27
C ASP A 546 -0.75 20.64 -9.85
N ASN A 547 -0.97 19.63 -9.01
CA ASN A 547 -0.80 18.21 -9.33
C ASN A 547 0.64 17.84 -9.77
N ILE A 548 1.63 18.58 -9.29
CA ILE A 548 3.06 18.34 -9.53
C ILE A 548 3.82 18.34 -8.20
N VAL A 549 4.63 17.30 -7.98
CA VAL A 549 5.59 17.21 -6.88
C VAL A 549 6.97 17.65 -7.40
N TYR A 550 7.64 18.49 -6.64
CA TYR A 550 8.88 19.16 -7.06
C TYR A 550 10.08 18.62 -6.28
N TYR A 551 11.14 18.25 -7.01
CA TYR A 551 12.38 17.75 -6.42
C TYR A 551 13.59 18.49 -6.99
N GLU A 552 14.64 18.59 -6.16
CA GLU A 552 15.97 19.05 -6.53
C GLU A 552 17.01 17.99 -6.10
N ARG A 553 18.08 17.86 -6.87
CA ARG A 553 19.21 17.00 -6.56
C ARG A 553 19.70 17.17 -5.13
N ASN A 554 19.85 16.06 -4.41
CA ASN A 554 20.52 16.04 -3.11
C ASN A 554 22.03 16.14 -3.31
N THR A 555 22.64 17.25 -2.91
CA THR A 555 24.08 17.50 -3.08
C THR A 555 24.95 16.69 -2.12
N TYR A 556 24.37 16.02 -1.11
CA TYR A 556 25.07 15.12 -0.19
C TYR A 556 24.88 13.64 -0.55
N PHE A 557 24.13 13.31 -1.60
CA PHE A 557 23.83 11.91 -1.97
C PHE A 557 25.10 11.11 -2.25
N TYR A 558 26.16 11.73 -2.78
CA TYR A 558 27.45 11.09 -3.00
C TYR A 558 28.05 10.46 -1.74
N THR A 559 27.66 10.91 -0.53
CA THR A 559 28.14 10.36 0.74
C THR A 559 27.62 8.96 1.02
N MET A 560 26.62 8.50 0.26
CA MET A 560 26.14 7.11 0.29
C MET A 560 27.09 6.12 -0.36
N PHE A 561 28.12 6.61 -1.03
CA PHE A 561 29.10 5.78 -1.76
C PHE A 561 30.46 5.90 -1.12
N CYS A 562 31.05 4.76 -0.75
CA CYS A 562 32.37 4.72 -0.10
C CYS A 562 33.13 3.43 -0.49
N ASP A 563 34.41 3.38 -0.17
CA ASP A 563 35.18 2.14 -0.23
C ASP A 563 34.95 1.25 1.01
N GLN A 564 35.58 0.08 1.07
CA GLN A 564 35.47 -0.84 2.19
C GLN A 564 35.98 -0.28 3.53
N ASN A 565 36.81 0.76 3.50
CA ASN A 565 37.33 1.45 4.67
C ASN A 565 36.45 2.64 5.07
N GLY A 566 35.33 2.87 4.37
CA GLY A 566 34.42 3.97 4.64
C GLY A 566 34.87 5.32 4.07
N THR A 567 35.87 5.32 3.15
CA THR A 567 36.28 6.56 2.48
C THR A 567 35.23 6.96 1.47
N VAL A 568 34.64 8.13 1.67
CA VAL A 568 33.55 8.65 0.81
C VAL A 568 34.02 8.89 -0.63
N GLY A 569 33.15 8.53 -1.58
CA GLY A 569 33.38 8.67 -3.02
C GLY A 569 33.31 10.12 -3.52
N SER A 570 33.32 10.29 -4.82
CA SER A 570 33.27 11.58 -5.50
C SER A 570 31.85 12.16 -5.58
N THR A 571 31.73 13.48 -5.59
CA THR A 571 30.48 14.21 -5.90
C THR A 571 29.92 13.89 -7.29
N GLU A 572 30.67 13.23 -8.14
CA GLU A 572 30.18 12.68 -9.42
C GLU A 572 29.07 11.62 -9.25
N ASN A 573 28.95 11.05 -8.05
CA ASN A 573 27.85 10.12 -7.68
C ASN A 573 26.53 10.83 -7.34
N ASN A 574 26.50 12.16 -7.29
CA ASN A 574 25.24 12.89 -7.23
C ASN A 574 24.44 12.75 -8.53
N ALA A 575 23.13 12.89 -8.46
CA ALA A 575 22.27 12.83 -9.63
C ALA A 575 22.74 13.80 -10.73
N LYS A 576 22.76 13.35 -11.98
CA LYS A 576 23.18 14.17 -13.13
C LYS A 576 22.14 15.25 -13.42
N ILE A 577 20.87 14.86 -13.45
CA ILE A 577 19.76 15.79 -13.68
C ILE A 577 19.42 16.49 -12.37
N LYS A 578 19.42 17.83 -12.38
CA LYS A 578 19.20 18.63 -11.18
C LYS A 578 17.78 18.60 -10.68
N TYR A 579 16.80 18.68 -11.55
CA TYR A 579 15.39 18.80 -11.19
C TYR A 579 14.57 17.63 -11.69
N VAL A 580 13.70 17.07 -10.82
CA VAL A 580 12.68 16.08 -11.19
C VAL A 580 11.30 16.63 -10.83
N ARG A 581 10.31 16.27 -11.62
CA ARG A 581 8.89 16.58 -11.41
C ARG A 581 8.07 15.31 -11.50
N TYR A 582 7.32 14.97 -10.46
CA TYR A 582 6.25 13.97 -10.57
C TYR A 582 4.96 14.69 -10.89
N LYS A 583 4.43 14.47 -12.09
CA LYS A 583 3.18 15.04 -12.56
C LYS A 583 2.08 14.00 -12.45
N VAL A 584 1.02 14.33 -11.72
CA VAL A 584 -0.18 13.49 -11.68
C VAL A 584 -0.84 13.52 -13.05
N VAL A 585 -1.03 12.36 -13.66
CA VAL A 585 -1.60 12.21 -15.01
C VAL A 585 -2.62 11.07 -14.97
N ASN A 586 -3.83 11.35 -15.40
CA ASN A 586 -4.86 10.33 -15.56
C ASN A 586 -4.38 9.25 -16.55
N SER A 587 -4.63 7.98 -16.27
CA SER A 587 -4.17 6.83 -17.04
C SER A 587 -4.51 6.92 -18.54
N ASN A 588 -5.68 7.47 -18.88
CA ASN A 588 -6.11 7.66 -20.28
C ASN A 588 -5.32 8.74 -21.02
N GLN A 589 -4.65 9.64 -20.31
CA GLN A 589 -3.90 10.77 -20.89
C GLN A 589 -2.39 10.52 -20.92
N VAL A 590 -1.89 9.49 -20.25
CA VAL A 590 -0.45 9.22 -20.15
C VAL A 590 0.21 9.16 -21.51
N MET A 591 -0.35 8.39 -22.45
CA MET A 591 0.21 8.26 -23.80
C MET A 591 0.21 9.60 -24.59
N ASN A 592 -0.85 10.38 -24.46
CA ASN A 592 -0.90 11.70 -25.12
C ASN A 592 0.12 12.68 -24.52
N ASN A 593 0.33 12.65 -23.19
CA ASN A 593 1.35 13.47 -22.53
C ASN A 593 2.77 13.08 -22.95
N LEU A 594 3.05 11.77 -23.14
CA LEU A 594 4.33 11.28 -23.67
C LEU A 594 4.56 11.77 -25.10
N ILE A 595 3.58 11.58 -26.00
CA ILE A 595 3.63 11.98 -27.42
C ILE A 595 3.86 13.49 -27.57
N THR A 596 3.20 14.30 -26.75
CA THR A 596 3.36 15.76 -26.76
C THR A 596 4.61 16.26 -26.05
N GLY A 597 5.36 15.39 -25.35
CA GLY A 597 6.52 15.77 -24.53
C GLY A 597 6.14 16.53 -23.24
N ALA A 598 4.89 16.43 -22.80
CA ALA A 598 4.46 17.01 -21.52
C ALA A 598 4.93 16.20 -20.31
N ILE A 599 5.31 14.94 -20.51
CA ILE A 599 6.05 14.06 -19.61
C ILE A 599 7.15 13.32 -20.42
N ASP A 600 8.21 12.93 -19.75
CA ASP A 600 9.39 12.32 -20.36
C ASP A 600 9.46 10.81 -20.07
N TYR A 601 8.81 10.35 -19.01
CA TYR A 601 8.81 8.96 -18.56
C TYR A 601 7.48 8.60 -17.90
N ALA A 602 6.98 7.41 -18.19
CA ALA A 602 5.76 6.86 -17.60
C ALA A 602 5.71 5.33 -17.72
N ASP A 603 4.78 4.72 -16.98
CA ASP A 603 4.49 3.29 -16.95
C ASP A 603 3.03 2.97 -17.37
N PRO A 604 2.62 3.29 -18.61
CA PRO A 604 1.28 2.96 -19.08
C PRO A 604 1.05 1.45 -19.12
N ASN A 605 -0.22 1.04 -19.10
CA ASN A 605 -0.56 -0.37 -19.28
C ASN A 605 0.09 -0.96 -20.55
N ALA A 606 0.74 -2.11 -20.40
CA ALA A 606 1.33 -2.85 -21.50
C ALA A 606 0.22 -3.43 -22.40
N THR A 607 -0.20 -2.67 -23.40
CA THR A 607 -1.18 -3.09 -24.40
C THR A 607 -0.63 -2.92 -25.82
N GLN A 608 -1.12 -3.71 -26.77
CA GLN A 608 -0.73 -3.56 -28.17
C GLN A 608 -1.10 -2.18 -28.73
N ALA A 609 -2.16 -1.56 -28.23
CA ALA A 609 -2.55 -0.20 -28.62
C ALA A 609 -1.49 0.83 -28.18
N ASN A 610 -0.99 0.73 -26.94
CA ASN A 610 0.06 1.62 -26.44
C ASN A 610 1.39 1.36 -27.12
N ILE A 611 1.77 0.08 -27.34
CA ILE A 611 2.98 -0.27 -28.10
C ILE A 611 2.95 0.34 -29.51
N ARG A 612 1.82 0.24 -30.22
CA ARG A 612 1.69 0.87 -31.54
C ARG A 612 1.89 2.38 -31.48
N LYS A 613 1.26 3.06 -30.51
CA LYS A 613 1.45 4.51 -30.33
C LYS A 613 2.91 4.89 -30.09
N VAL A 614 3.65 4.10 -29.31
CA VAL A 614 5.09 4.35 -29.11
C VAL A 614 5.88 4.11 -30.39
N ASN A 615 5.60 3.02 -31.12
CA ASN A 615 6.30 2.70 -32.37
C ASN A 615 6.02 3.71 -33.49
N ASP A 616 4.88 4.39 -33.47
CA ASP A 616 4.52 5.45 -34.42
C ASP A 616 5.26 6.78 -34.12
N GLU A 617 5.88 6.92 -32.93
CA GLU A 617 6.56 8.14 -32.47
C GLU A 617 8.07 7.93 -32.36
N SER A 618 8.85 8.55 -33.25
CA SER A 618 10.30 8.41 -33.29
C SER A 618 11.03 8.95 -32.04
N SER A 619 10.35 9.77 -31.25
CA SER A 619 10.85 10.36 -29.99
C SER A 619 10.68 9.45 -28.78
N LEU A 620 9.94 8.34 -28.92
CA LEU A 620 9.62 7.46 -27.81
C LEU A 620 10.24 6.07 -28.01
N ASN A 621 10.55 5.42 -26.92
CA ASN A 621 10.88 4.00 -26.86
C ASN A 621 10.32 3.40 -25.57
N TYR A 622 10.33 2.08 -25.45
CA TYR A 622 9.80 1.40 -24.26
C TYR A 622 10.66 0.18 -23.88
N THR A 623 10.54 -0.20 -22.61
CA THR A 623 11.07 -1.44 -22.06
C THR A 623 9.93 -2.22 -21.43
N LEU A 624 9.84 -3.52 -21.75
CA LEU A 624 8.90 -4.45 -21.10
C LEU A 624 9.64 -5.24 -20.02
N VAL A 625 9.02 -5.33 -18.84
CA VAL A 625 9.58 -6.05 -17.69
C VAL A 625 8.46 -6.91 -17.08
N GLU A 626 8.77 -8.13 -16.65
CA GLU A 626 7.80 -8.97 -15.94
C GLU A 626 7.27 -8.23 -14.71
N ASN A 627 5.95 -8.30 -14.47
CA ASN A 627 5.35 -7.78 -13.25
C ASN A 627 5.61 -8.75 -12.10
N ASN A 628 5.77 -8.26 -10.88
CA ASN A 628 5.92 -9.12 -9.69
C ASN A 628 4.56 -9.53 -9.08
N GLY A 629 3.44 -9.10 -9.66
CA GLY A 629 2.09 -9.45 -9.22
C GLY A 629 1.39 -10.38 -10.21
N TYR A 630 0.21 -10.84 -9.83
CA TYR A 630 -0.60 -11.69 -10.69
C TYR A 630 -2.10 -11.44 -10.48
N GLY A 631 -2.90 -11.69 -11.53
CA GLY A 631 -4.35 -11.65 -11.48
C GLY A 631 -4.97 -12.96 -11.01
N TYR A 632 -6.06 -12.86 -10.28
CA TYR A 632 -6.80 -14.03 -9.76
C TYR A 632 -8.30 -13.79 -9.73
N ILE A 633 -9.05 -14.90 -9.57
CA ILE A 633 -10.48 -14.90 -9.25
C ILE A 633 -10.64 -15.51 -7.87
N GLY A 634 -11.22 -14.75 -6.94
CA GLY A 634 -11.48 -15.19 -5.58
C GLY A 634 -12.88 -15.73 -5.41
N VAL A 635 -13.04 -16.75 -4.53
CA VAL A 635 -14.32 -17.37 -4.17
C VAL A 635 -14.41 -17.48 -2.66
N ASN A 636 -15.41 -16.85 -2.05
CA ASN A 636 -15.59 -16.84 -0.60
C ASN A 636 -16.37 -18.09 -0.13
N ALA A 637 -15.69 -19.02 0.52
CA ALA A 637 -16.28 -20.25 1.06
C ALA A 637 -17.37 -19.98 2.14
N GLY A 638 -17.34 -18.84 2.80
CA GLY A 638 -18.30 -18.45 3.83
C GLY A 638 -19.62 -17.89 3.30
N LYS A 639 -19.78 -17.75 1.96
CA LYS A 639 -21.00 -17.20 1.38
C LYS A 639 -22.05 -18.26 1.10
N PRO A 640 -23.37 -17.90 1.25
CA PRO A 640 -24.47 -18.83 0.99
C PRO A 640 -24.38 -19.48 -0.39
N GLY A 641 -24.38 -20.81 -0.41
CA GLY A 641 -24.27 -21.61 -1.62
C GLY A 641 -22.85 -21.95 -2.07
N LEU A 642 -21.81 -21.40 -1.39
CA LEU A 642 -20.40 -21.67 -1.66
C LEU A 642 -19.71 -22.47 -0.55
N GLU A 643 -20.46 -23.01 0.41
CA GLU A 643 -19.94 -23.75 1.56
C GLU A 643 -19.19 -25.03 1.11
N SER A 644 -19.67 -25.70 0.09
CA SER A 644 -19.05 -26.93 -0.42
C SER A 644 -17.88 -26.62 -1.36
N VAL A 645 -16.74 -27.25 -1.12
CA VAL A 645 -15.57 -27.21 -2.02
C VAL A 645 -15.94 -27.63 -3.45
N TYR A 646 -16.82 -28.61 -3.63
CA TYR A 646 -17.24 -29.06 -4.95
C TYR A 646 -17.96 -27.97 -5.76
N VAL A 647 -18.76 -27.14 -5.11
CA VAL A 647 -19.40 -25.97 -5.79
C VAL A 647 -18.35 -24.96 -6.23
N ARG A 648 -17.38 -24.66 -5.37
CA ARG A 648 -16.30 -23.71 -5.69
C ARG A 648 -15.42 -24.25 -6.85
N GLN A 649 -15.08 -25.54 -6.80
CA GLN A 649 -14.35 -26.21 -7.88
C GLN A 649 -15.15 -26.21 -9.20
N ALA A 650 -16.46 -26.45 -9.13
CA ALA A 650 -17.33 -26.41 -10.33
C ALA A 650 -17.32 -25.01 -10.98
N ILE A 651 -17.30 -23.95 -10.16
CA ILE A 651 -17.21 -22.57 -10.63
C ILE A 651 -15.84 -22.34 -11.29
N MET A 652 -14.75 -22.79 -10.68
CA MET A 652 -13.39 -22.63 -11.22
C MET A 652 -13.18 -23.40 -12.53
N CYS A 653 -13.67 -24.64 -12.65
CA CYS A 653 -13.62 -25.44 -13.89
C CYS A 653 -14.48 -24.86 -15.03
N ALA A 654 -15.43 -24.00 -14.72
CA ALA A 654 -16.21 -23.28 -15.74
C ALA A 654 -15.48 -22.05 -16.30
N MET A 655 -14.32 -21.67 -15.74
CA MET A 655 -13.58 -20.45 -16.08
C MET A 655 -12.43 -20.72 -17.05
N ASP A 656 -12.56 -20.28 -18.29
CA ASP A 656 -11.48 -20.29 -19.27
C ASP A 656 -10.51 -19.14 -18.99
N THR A 657 -9.46 -19.40 -18.23
CA THR A 657 -8.44 -18.40 -17.87
C THR A 657 -7.59 -17.97 -19.06
N THR A 658 -7.60 -18.72 -20.18
CA THR A 658 -6.85 -18.33 -21.37
C THR A 658 -7.47 -17.11 -22.07
N LEU A 659 -8.75 -16.83 -21.84
CA LEU A 659 -9.44 -15.65 -22.38
C LEU A 659 -8.87 -14.33 -21.87
N VAL A 660 -8.20 -14.32 -20.69
CA VAL A 660 -7.51 -13.12 -20.18
C VAL A 660 -6.42 -12.66 -21.14
N LEU A 661 -5.75 -13.59 -21.85
CA LEU A 661 -4.71 -13.27 -22.81
C LEU A 661 -5.23 -12.51 -24.04
N ASN A 662 -6.54 -12.54 -24.31
CA ASN A 662 -7.14 -11.73 -25.35
C ASN A 662 -7.08 -10.22 -25.03
N TYR A 663 -7.03 -9.87 -23.73
CA TYR A 663 -6.81 -8.50 -23.28
C TYR A 663 -5.34 -8.07 -23.44
N TYR A 664 -4.41 -9.00 -23.20
CA TYR A 664 -2.95 -8.78 -23.23
C TYR A 664 -2.32 -9.50 -24.44
N THR A 665 -2.80 -9.25 -25.65
CA THR A 665 -2.27 -9.92 -26.87
C THR A 665 -0.80 -9.61 -27.12
N GLY A 666 -0.08 -10.53 -27.78
CA GLY A 666 1.32 -10.35 -28.18
C GLY A 666 2.33 -10.56 -27.05
N ASP A 667 2.16 -11.61 -26.27
CA ASP A 667 3.05 -12.02 -25.18
C ASP A 667 3.20 -10.97 -24.04
N LEU A 668 2.18 -10.13 -23.85
CA LEU A 668 2.15 -9.14 -22.78
C LEU A 668 1.64 -9.69 -21.44
N ALA A 669 1.13 -10.89 -21.45
CA ALA A 669 0.82 -11.69 -20.27
C ALA A 669 0.92 -13.17 -20.56
N SER A 670 1.04 -14.00 -19.53
CA SER A 670 0.99 -15.46 -19.60
C SER A 670 0.06 -15.99 -18.51
N ASN A 671 -0.56 -17.15 -18.73
CA ASN A 671 -1.30 -17.83 -17.67
C ASN A 671 -0.35 -18.30 -16.54
N ILE A 672 -0.89 -18.40 -15.34
CA ILE A 672 -0.24 -18.99 -14.17
C ILE A 672 -1.13 -20.06 -13.58
N TRP A 673 -0.51 -21.02 -12.89
CA TRP A 673 -1.18 -22.23 -12.41
C TRP A 673 -1.19 -22.38 -10.90
N TYR A 674 -0.36 -21.60 -10.21
CA TYR A 674 -0.29 -21.51 -8.76
C TYR A 674 -0.59 -20.08 -8.29
N PRO A 675 -1.20 -19.90 -7.12
CA PRO A 675 -1.46 -18.58 -6.55
C PRO A 675 -0.17 -17.96 -5.96
N MET A 676 0.80 -17.76 -6.82
CA MET A 676 2.10 -17.15 -6.56
C MET A 676 2.63 -16.51 -7.85
N SER A 677 3.42 -15.46 -7.72
CA SER A 677 4.08 -14.83 -8.88
C SER A 677 5.11 -15.77 -9.52
N LYS A 678 5.11 -15.89 -10.85
CA LYS A 678 6.10 -16.68 -11.62
C LYS A 678 7.55 -16.23 -11.44
N VAL A 679 7.78 -14.97 -11.05
CA VAL A 679 9.13 -14.46 -10.81
C VAL A 679 9.62 -14.76 -9.41
N SER A 680 8.76 -15.31 -8.56
CA SER A 680 9.16 -15.79 -7.23
C SER A 680 10.07 -17.02 -7.38
N TRP A 681 11.13 -17.05 -6.59
CA TRP A 681 12.03 -18.22 -6.51
C TRP A 681 11.32 -19.48 -5.98
N ALA A 682 10.17 -19.33 -5.29
CA ALA A 682 9.38 -20.42 -4.74
C ALA A 682 8.21 -20.84 -5.66
N TYR A 683 8.06 -20.24 -6.84
CA TYR A 683 7.02 -20.68 -7.79
C TYR A 683 7.31 -22.11 -8.24
N PRO A 684 6.37 -23.06 -8.07
CA PRO A 684 6.58 -24.44 -8.44
C PRO A 684 6.88 -24.59 -9.96
N ASN A 685 8.01 -25.19 -10.27
CA ASN A 685 8.47 -25.35 -11.64
C ASN A 685 8.36 -26.84 -12.05
N ASP A 686 7.19 -27.41 -11.87
CA ASP A 686 6.89 -28.85 -12.01
C ASP A 686 6.50 -29.25 -13.44
N GLY A 687 6.59 -28.31 -14.41
CA GLY A 687 6.15 -28.56 -15.79
C GLY A 687 4.64 -28.63 -15.97
N THR A 688 3.86 -28.24 -14.95
CA THR A 688 2.38 -28.18 -15.02
C THR A 688 1.97 -27.25 -16.15
N ASP A 689 1.29 -27.77 -17.14
CA ASP A 689 0.73 -27.05 -18.26
C ASP A 689 -0.81 -26.90 -18.11
N ALA A 690 -1.43 -26.20 -19.05
CA ALA A 690 -2.87 -25.97 -19.05
C ALA A 690 -3.70 -27.26 -18.98
N THR A 691 -3.16 -28.39 -19.44
CA THR A 691 -3.88 -29.67 -19.51
C THR A 691 -3.80 -30.47 -18.21
N SER A 692 -2.75 -30.26 -17.42
CA SER A 692 -2.53 -30.88 -16.10
C SER A 692 -2.98 -29.98 -14.94
N PHE A 693 -3.37 -28.72 -15.22
CA PHE A 693 -3.86 -27.82 -14.20
C PHE A 693 -5.15 -28.32 -13.55
N ARG A 694 -5.24 -28.28 -12.23
CA ARG A 694 -6.33 -28.84 -11.41
C ARG A 694 -7.73 -28.34 -11.82
N TYR A 695 -7.86 -27.09 -12.26
CA TYR A 695 -9.08 -26.43 -12.71
C TYR A 695 -9.05 -26.16 -14.22
N ALA A 696 -8.55 -27.12 -15.00
CA ALA A 696 -8.58 -27.02 -16.44
C ALA A 696 -10.00 -26.76 -16.93
N TYR A 697 -10.18 -25.77 -17.76
CA TYR A 697 -11.48 -25.41 -18.32
C TYR A 697 -12.04 -26.51 -19.20
N ASP A 698 -13.28 -26.89 -18.93
CA ASP A 698 -14.05 -27.82 -19.75
C ASP A 698 -15.23 -27.11 -20.41
N ALA A 699 -15.10 -26.79 -21.69
CA ALA A 699 -16.13 -26.13 -22.49
C ALA A 699 -17.45 -26.95 -22.61
N THR A 700 -17.40 -28.28 -22.38
CA THR A 700 -18.59 -29.09 -22.38
C THR A 700 -19.42 -28.94 -21.10
N GLY A 701 -18.78 -28.52 -20.02
CA GLY A 701 -19.35 -28.38 -18.68
C GLY A 701 -19.48 -29.72 -17.95
N THR A 702 -18.92 -30.83 -18.48
CA THR A 702 -19.00 -32.16 -17.85
C THR A 702 -18.30 -32.11 -16.48
N ALA A 703 -17.08 -31.62 -16.41
CA ALA A 703 -16.32 -31.49 -15.17
C ALA A 703 -17.07 -30.69 -14.11
N SER A 704 -17.58 -29.52 -14.47
CA SER A 704 -18.40 -28.69 -13.55
C SER A 704 -19.68 -29.39 -13.14
N GLY A 705 -20.37 -30.06 -14.08
CA GLY A 705 -21.62 -30.84 -13.82
C GLY A 705 -21.41 -31.97 -12.83
N ASP A 706 -20.34 -32.74 -12.99
CA ASP A 706 -19.98 -33.87 -12.10
C ASP A 706 -19.70 -33.32 -10.68
N LEU A 707 -18.98 -32.21 -10.54
CA LEU A 707 -18.73 -31.57 -9.25
C LEU A 707 -20.04 -31.08 -8.59
N LEU A 708 -21.02 -30.57 -9.36
CA LEU A 708 -22.34 -30.21 -8.82
C LEU A 708 -23.14 -31.45 -8.35
N TYR A 709 -23.01 -32.60 -9.01
CA TYR A 709 -23.54 -33.86 -8.51
C TYR A 709 -22.86 -34.29 -7.21
N ASP A 710 -21.54 -34.14 -7.12
CA ASP A 710 -20.80 -34.44 -5.89
C ASP A 710 -21.21 -33.52 -4.74
N ALA A 711 -21.40 -32.22 -4.99
CA ALA A 711 -21.93 -31.30 -3.97
C ALA A 711 -23.30 -31.76 -3.45
N ALA A 712 -24.23 -32.16 -4.35
CA ALA A 712 -25.54 -32.67 -3.97
C ALA A 712 -25.46 -34.00 -3.24
N LYS A 713 -24.50 -34.85 -3.59
CA LYS A 713 -24.29 -36.17 -2.97
C LYS A 713 -23.70 -36.06 -1.55
N TYR A 714 -22.68 -35.22 -1.38
CA TYR A 714 -21.93 -35.17 -0.12
C TYR A 714 -22.49 -34.14 0.89
N ALA A 715 -23.27 -33.17 0.41
CA ALA A 715 -23.98 -32.20 1.27
C ALA A 715 -25.47 -32.08 0.91
N PRO A 716 -26.25 -33.18 0.99
CA PRO A 716 -27.66 -33.20 0.54
C PRO A 716 -28.60 -32.36 1.37
N SER A 717 -28.21 -31.95 2.57
CA SER A 717 -28.96 -30.99 3.39
C SER A 717 -28.89 -29.58 2.84
N LEU A 718 -27.86 -29.26 2.05
CA LEU A 718 -27.64 -27.94 1.45
C LEU A 718 -28.00 -27.91 -0.02
N TYR A 719 -27.62 -28.96 -0.77
CA TYR A 719 -27.70 -28.97 -2.23
C TYR A 719 -28.52 -30.09 -2.79
N SER A 720 -29.14 -29.84 -3.95
CA SER A 720 -29.73 -30.86 -4.80
C SER A 720 -29.51 -30.51 -6.27
N TYR A 721 -29.27 -31.53 -7.12
CA TYR A 721 -29.04 -31.38 -8.54
C TYR A 721 -29.73 -32.50 -9.32
N ASP A 722 -30.56 -32.11 -10.29
CA ASP A 722 -31.32 -33.05 -11.14
C ASP A 722 -30.74 -33.12 -12.59
N GLY A 723 -29.59 -32.53 -12.82
CA GLY A 723 -28.97 -32.40 -14.14
C GLY A 723 -29.46 -31.19 -14.95
N THR A 724 -30.46 -30.49 -14.47
CA THR A 724 -31.02 -29.28 -15.15
C THR A 724 -31.12 -28.09 -14.24
N THR A 725 -31.29 -28.31 -12.93
CA THR A 725 -31.39 -27.20 -11.93
C THR A 725 -30.60 -27.56 -10.70
N PHE A 726 -29.61 -26.70 -10.40
CA PHE A 726 -28.83 -26.79 -9.17
C PHE A 726 -29.45 -25.88 -8.10
N LYS A 727 -29.79 -26.49 -6.96
CA LYS A 727 -30.49 -25.81 -5.88
C LYS A 727 -29.66 -25.78 -4.61
N TYR A 728 -29.73 -24.65 -3.90
CA TYR A 728 -29.21 -24.45 -2.55
C TYR A 728 -30.39 -24.20 -1.60
N LYS A 729 -30.50 -25.04 -0.54
CA LYS A 729 -31.63 -25.00 0.43
C LYS A 729 -33.01 -24.96 -0.24
N GLY A 730 -33.16 -25.77 -1.32
CA GLY A 730 -34.41 -25.89 -2.05
C GLY A 730 -34.71 -24.85 -3.13
N ALA A 731 -33.97 -23.78 -3.20
CA ALA A 731 -34.09 -22.74 -4.23
C ALA A 731 -32.95 -22.82 -5.25
N GLN A 732 -33.19 -22.47 -6.53
CA GLN A 732 -32.14 -22.38 -7.55
C GLN A 732 -31.02 -21.47 -7.05
N LEU A 733 -29.76 -21.94 -7.07
CA LEU A 733 -28.63 -21.15 -6.63
C LEU A 733 -28.45 -19.93 -7.54
N LYS A 734 -28.42 -18.75 -6.90
CA LYS A 734 -28.12 -17.48 -7.55
C LYS A 734 -26.72 -17.02 -7.15
N LEU A 735 -25.94 -16.56 -8.12
CA LEU A 735 -24.57 -16.13 -7.88
C LEU A 735 -24.24 -14.89 -8.73
N THR A 736 -23.59 -13.91 -8.13
CA THR A 736 -23.05 -12.75 -8.82
C THR A 736 -21.52 -12.87 -8.89
N LEU A 737 -20.96 -12.77 -10.08
CA LEU A 737 -19.53 -12.65 -10.34
C LEU A 737 -19.20 -11.16 -10.48
N THR A 738 -18.38 -10.61 -9.59
CA THR A 738 -18.18 -9.16 -9.48
C THR A 738 -16.84 -8.75 -10.08
N ILE A 739 -16.86 -7.71 -10.90
CA ILE A 739 -15.68 -7.10 -11.53
C ILE A 739 -15.61 -5.64 -11.12
N ALA A 740 -14.41 -5.17 -10.76
CA ALA A 740 -14.19 -3.76 -10.44
C ALA A 740 -14.35 -2.88 -11.70
N GLY A 741 -14.92 -1.70 -11.51
CA GLY A 741 -15.14 -0.74 -12.58
C GLY A 741 -16.55 -0.76 -13.13
N SER A 742 -16.76 -0.04 -14.24
CA SER A 742 -18.07 0.25 -14.80
C SER A 742 -18.29 -0.30 -16.21
N THR A 743 -17.25 -0.89 -16.80
CA THR A 743 -17.30 -1.35 -18.20
C THR A 743 -16.80 -2.77 -18.31
N ASP A 744 -17.09 -3.37 -19.48
CA ASP A 744 -16.60 -4.70 -19.85
C ASP A 744 -15.10 -4.71 -20.23
N ASP A 745 -14.43 -3.55 -20.17
CA ASP A 745 -12.99 -3.42 -20.43
C ASP A 745 -12.16 -3.83 -19.21
N HIS A 746 -12.18 -5.12 -18.92
CA HIS A 746 -11.46 -5.74 -17.81
C HIS A 746 -10.88 -7.08 -18.23
N PRO A 747 -9.64 -7.44 -17.87
CA PRO A 747 -9.00 -8.70 -18.25
C PRO A 747 -9.84 -9.94 -17.95
N ALA A 748 -10.50 -9.99 -16.81
CA ALA A 748 -11.29 -11.15 -16.39
C ALA A 748 -12.73 -11.19 -16.95
N TYR A 749 -13.18 -10.17 -17.69
CA TYR A 749 -14.59 -10.09 -18.11
C TYR A 749 -15.03 -11.28 -18.95
N LEU A 750 -14.27 -11.60 -20.00
CA LEU A 750 -14.62 -12.70 -20.91
C LEU A 750 -14.61 -14.06 -20.20
N THR A 751 -13.65 -14.27 -19.30
CA THR A 751 -13.57 -15.50 -18.46
C THR A 751 -14.81 -15.62 -17.57
N MET A 752 -15.17 -14.58 -16.84
CA MET A 752 -16.34 -14.60 -15.96
C MET A 752 -17.65 -14.71 -16.76
N LYS A 753 -17.75 -14.03 -17.90
CA LYS A 753 -18.93 -14.10 -18.77
C LYS A 753 -19.14 -15.51 -19.33
N GLY A 754 -18.07 -16.15 -19.82
CA GLY A 754 -18.10 -17.54 -20.29
C GLY A 754 -18.51 -18.51 -19.20
N ALA A 755 -17.95 -18.34 -17.99
CA ALA A 755 -18.30 -19.14 -16.82
C ALA A 755 -19.79 -18.95 -16.42
N ALA A 756 -20.29 -17.73 -16.41
CA ALA A 756 -21.70 -17.48 -16.12
C ALA A 756 -22.62 -18.18 -17.14
N ASP A 757 -22.29 -18.08 -18.42
CA ASP A 757 -23.07 -18.73 -19.48
C ASP A 757 -23.05 -20.27 -19.36
N LEU A 758 -21.92 -20.87 -18.99
CA LEU A 758 -21.79 -22.30 -18.78
C LEU A 758 -22.56 -22.76 -17.53
N LEU A 759 -22.37 -22.09 -16.40
CA LEU A 759 -23.04 -22.42 -15.13
C LEU A 759 -24.56 -22.23 -15.22
N ASN A 760 -25.03 -21.26 -16.02
CA ASN A 760 -26.46 -21.11 -16.31
C ASN A 760 -27.02 -22.29 -17.09
N LYS A 761 -26.27 -22.86 -18.06
CA LYS A 761 -26.66 -24.10 -18.76
C LYS A 761 -26.70 -25.30 -17.82
N LEU A 762 -25.87 -25.33 -16.79
CA LEU A 762 -25.86 -26.36 -15.74
C LEU A 762 -26.91 -26.17 -14.65
N GLY A 763 -27.80 -25.18 -14.82
CA GLY A 763 -28.95 -24.97 -13.94
C GLY A 763 -28.75 -24.06 -12.74
N MET A 764 -27.70 -23.28 -12.68
CA MET A 764 -27.56 -22.17 -11.77
C MET A 764 -28.26 -20.89 -12.34
N LYS A 765 -28.26 -19.82 -11.57
CA LYS A 765 -28.58 -18.47 -12.04
C LYS A 765 -27.40 -17.55 -11.73
N VAL A 766 -26.51 -17.41 -12.71
CA VAL A 766 -25.26 -16.65 -12.56
C VAL A 766 -25.30 -15.41 -13.44
N GLU A 767 -24.91 -14.28 -12.87
CA GLU A 767 -24.73 -13.02 -13.59
C GLU A 767 -23.34 -12.44 -13.35
N VAL A 768 -22.83 -11.68 -14.31
CA VAL A 768 -21.61 -10.87 -14.14
C VAL A 768 -22.05 -9.44 -13.89
N LYS A 769 -21.48 -8.83 -12.87
CA LYS A 769 -21.76 -7.43 -12.49
C LYS A 769 -20.47 -6.64 -12.44
N ASN A 770 -20.43 -5.54 -13.18
CA ASN A 770 -19.43 -4.50 -13.01
C ASN A 770 -19.86 -3.60 -11.83
N ASP A 771 -18.96 -3.34 -10.90
CA ASP A 771 -19.28 -2.58 -9.69
C ASP A 771 -18.08 -1.68 -9.31
N SER A 772 -18.30 -0.38 -9.33
CA SER A 772 -17.29 0.63 -8.97
C SER A 772 -16.88 0.53 -7.48
N ASN A 773 -17.76 -0.01 -6.63
CA ASN A 773 -17.50 -0.20 -5.20
C ASN A 773 -16.87 -1.57 -4.87
N THR A 774 -16.38 -2.30 -5.86
CA THR A 774 -15.84 -3.65 -5.66
C THR A 774 -14.73 -3.69 -4.61
N LEU A 775 -13.78 -2.76 -4.61
CA LEU A 775 -12.68 -2.73 -3.64
C LEU A 775 -13.18 -2.50 -2.21
N LYS A 776 -14.15 -1.60 -2.02
CA LYS A 776 -14.80 -1.36 -0.73
C LYS A 776 -15.54 -2.60 -0.24
N LYS A 777 -16.31 -3.23 -1.09
CA LYS A 777 -17.02 -4.49 -0.79
C LYS A 777 -16.05 -5.64 -0.50
N LEU A 778 -14.93 -5.69 -1.19
CA LEU A 778 -13.87 -6.68 -0.95
C LEU A 778 -13.24 -6.45 0.43
N ALA A 779 -12.91 -5.20 0.78
CA ALA A 779 -12.38 -4.86 2.10
C ALA A 779 -13.35 -5.27 3.24
N ASN A 780 -14.65 -5.21 3.00
CA ASN A 780 -15.68 -5.61 3.95
C ASN A 780 -16.00 -7.11 3.94
N GLY A 781 -15.42 -7.91 3.03
CA GLY A 781 -15.74 -9.34 2.91
C GLY A 781 -17.14 -9.62 2.36
N GLU A 782 -17.72 -8.71 1.58
CA GLU A 782 -19.10 -8.82 1.08
C GLU A 782 -19.24 -9.68 -0.17
N LEU A 783 -18.15 -9.81 -0.96
CA LEU A 783 -18.20 -10.45 -2.26
C LEU A 783 -18.24 -11.98 -2.16
N ALA A 784 -18.99 -12.62 -3.08
CA ALA A 784 -19.05 -14.05 -3.22
C ALA A 784 -18.00 -14.58 -4.19
N VAL A 785 -17.93 -14.01 -5.40
CA VAL A 785 -16.90 -14.27 -6.42
C VAL A 785 -16.47 -12.96 -7.04
N TRP A 786 -15.17 -12.73 -7.17
CA TRP A 786 -14.63 -11.49 -7.69
C TRP A 786 -13.33 -11.69 -8.46
N ALA A 787 -12.97 -10.72 -9.33
CA ALA A 787 -11.67 -10.63 -9.95
C ALA A 787 -10.83 -9.55 -9.27
N ALA A 788 -9.56 -9.87 -8.99
CA ALA A 788 -8.60 -8.94 -8.42
C ALA A 788 -7.16 -9.30 -8.85
N ALA A 789 -6.17 -8.57 -8.32
CA ALA A 789 -4.76 -8.86 -8.53
C ALA A 789 -3.97 -8.65 -7.23
N TRP A 790 -2.93 -9.45 -7.04
CA TRP A 790 -1.95 -9.29 -5.98
C TRP A 790 -0.72 -8.54 -6.47
N GLY A 791 -0.14 -7.69 -5.61
CA GLY A 791 1.27 -7.33 -5.68
C GLY A 791 2.05 -8.29 -4.78
N SER A 792 3.14 -8.87 -5.27
CA SER A 792 3.93 -9.82 -4.50
C SER A 792 5.10 -9.14 -3.81
N ALA A 793 5.42 -9.59 -2.59
CA ALA A 793 6.64 -9.22 -1.89
C ALA A 793 7.86 -9.98 -2.46
N ILE A 794 9.07 -9.57 -2.08
CA ILE A 794 10.31 -10.26 -2.45
C ILE A 794 10.36 -11.64 -1.80
N ASP A 795 10.10 -11.73 -0.51
CA ASP A 795 9.92 -13.01 0.17
C ASP A 795 8.51 -13.54 -0.06
N PRO A 796 8.35 -14.78 -0.55
CA PRO A 796 7.05 -15.36 -0.88
C PRO A 796 6.31 -15.92 0.34
N ASP A 797 6.41 -15.26 1.49
CA ASP A 797 5.71 -15.69 2.72
C ASP A 797 4.19 -15.66 2.52
N LEU A 798 3.56 -16.82 2.67
CA LEU A 798 2.13 -17.01 2.48
C LEU A 798 1.28 -16.68 3.71
N TYR A 799 1.90 -16.34 4.85
CA TYR A 799 1.21 -16.15 6.13
C TYR A 799 0.06 -15.15 6.06
N GLN A 800 0.35 -13.96 5.55
CA GLN A 800 -0.64 -12.88 5.49
C GLN A 800 -1.88 -13.30 4.69
N VAL A 801 -1.70 -14.04 3.62
CA VAL A 801 -2.77 -14.35 2.66
C VAL A 801 -3.55 -15.60 3.04
N TYR A 802 -2.88 -16.64 3.62
CA TYR A 802 -3.49 -17.96 3.78
C TYR A 802 -3.37 -18.58 5.17
N HIS A 803 -2.61 -18.00 6.11
CA HIS A 803 -2.51 -18.58 7.46
C HIS A 803 -3.81 -18.34 8.22
N MET A 804 -4.31 -19.35 8.93
CA MET A 804 -5.59 -19.31 9.64
C MET A 804 -5.65 -18.27 10.77
N ASP A 805 -4.51 -17.87 11.32
CA ASP A 805 -4.38 -16.87 12.38
C ASP A 805 -4.00 -15.49 11.85
N SER A 806 -3.92 -15.32 10.53
CA SER A 806 -3.75 -14.00 9.93
C SER A 806 -5.01 -13.14 10.14
N ASN A 807 -4.79 -11.87 10.48
CA ASN A 807 -5.85 -10.86 10.60
C ASN A 807 -6.09 -10.07 9.30
N ALA A 808 -5.45 -10.47 8.19
CA ALA A 808 -5.59 -9.78 6.91
C ALA A 808 -7.00 -9.94 6.33
N THR A 809 -7.41 -8.97 5.51
CA THR A 809 -8.71 -9.00 4.81
C THR A 809 -8.82 -10.18 3.85
N SER A 810 -7.70 -10.70 3.32
CA SER A 810 -7.65 -11.87 2.44
C SER A 810 -8.30 -13.10 3.10
N VAL A 811 -7.89 -13.46 4.32
CA VAL A 811 -8.44 -14.66 5.00
C VAL A 811 -9.93 -14.50 5.33
N ARG A 812 -10.38 -13.27 5.56
CA ARG A 812 -11.84 -12.98 5.66
C ARG A 812 -12.55 -13.22 4.34
N ASN A 813 -11.94 -12.76 3.24
CA ASN A 813 -12.50 -12.94 1.90
C ASN A 813 -12.51 -14.40 1.44
N TRP A 814 -11.58 -15.23 1.94
CA TRP A 814 -11.64 -16.68 1.71
C TRP A 814 -12.74 -17.38 2.51
N GLY A 815 -13.30 -16.72 3.54
CA GLY A 815 -14.35 -17.29 4.40
C GLY A 815 -13.81 -18.02 5.62
N TYR A 816 -12.55 -17.82 6.01
CA TYR A 816 -11.92 -18.53 7.15
C TYR A 816 -12.67 -18.33 8.46
N ARG A 817 -13.28 -17.17 8.66
CA ARG A 817 -14.11 -16.92 9.85
C ARG A 817 -15.27 -17.90 9.97
N GLU A 818 -16.01 -18.14 8.88
CA GLU A 818 -17.14 -19.06 8.81
C GLU A 818 -16.68 -20.50 8.90
N ILE A 819 -15.54 -20.85 8.28
CA ILE A 819 -14.90 -22.17 8.39
C ILE A 819 -14.54 -22.46 9.86
N LYS A 820 -13.84 -21.55 10.54
CA LYS A 820 -13.44 -21.69 11.96
C LYS A 820 -14.65 -21.75 12.90
N LYS A 821 -15.71 -20.99 12.62
CA LYS A 821 -16.92 -20.93 13.44
C LYS A 821 -17.79 -22.19 13.35
N ASN A 822 -17.80 -22.87 12.21
CA ASN A 822 -18.66 -24.06 11.98
C ASN A 822 -17.86 -25.23 11.41
N GLN A 823 -16.93 -25.74 12.19
CA GLN A 823 -16.02 -26.82 11.82
C GLN A 823 -16.75 -28.14 11.45
N THR A 824 -17.99 -28.34 11.92
CA THR A 824 -18.78 -29.51 11.50
C THR A 824 -19.21 -29.40 10.05
N LEU A 825 -19.67 -28.24 9.63
CA LEU A 825 -20.07 -27.98 8.24
C LEU A 825 -18.87 -27.95 7.30
N TYR A 826 -17.76 -27.36 7.75
CA TYR A 826 -16.55 -27.12 6.97
C TYR A 826 -15.40 -28.05 7.39
N SER A 827 -15.69 -29.31 7.79
CA SER A 827 -14.67 -30.21 8.36
C SER A 827 -13.49 -30.45 7.40
N TYR A 828 -13.75 -30.51 6.11
CA TYR A 828 -12.71 -30.66 5.09
C TYR A 828 -11.90 -29.37 4.92
N GLU A 829 -12.57 -28.25 4.75
CA GLU A 829 -11.92 -26.93 4.61
C GLU A 829 -11.13 -26.55 5.87
N TYR A 830 -11.65 -26.88 7.05
CA TYR A 830 -10.96 -26.63 8.31
C TYR A 830 -9.65 -27.42 8.38
N SER A 831 -9.69 -28.71 8.03
CA SER A 831 -8.47 -29.53 7.96
C SER A 831 -7.46 -28.99 6.94
N LEU A 832 -7.93 -28.44 5.81
CA LEU A 832 -7.02 -27.83 4.82
C LEU A 832 -6.36 -26.56 5.37
N ILE A 833 -7.11 -25.67 6.00
CA ILE A 833 -6.50 -24.44 6.52
C ILE A 833 -5.55 -24.70 7.69
N GLU A 834 -5.75 -25.77 8.48
CA GLU A 834 -4.77 -26.24 9.47
C GLU A 834 -3.48 -26.71 8.78
N GLN A 835 -3.58 -27.61 7.80
CA GLN A 835 -2.43 -28.12 7.05
C GLN A 835 -1.67 -27.00 6.29
N ILE A 836 -2.39 -26.07 5.68
CA ILE A 836 -1.79 -24.91 5.02
C ILE A 836 -1.00 -24.08 6.04
N SER A 837 -1.57 -23.83 7.21
CA SER A 837 -0.92 -23.07 8.27
C SER A 837 0.33 -23.76 8.81
N ASP A 838 0.27 -25.07 9.08
CA ASP A 838 1.41 -25.87 9.49
C ASP A 838 2.57 -25.80 8.47
N LYS A 839 2.25 -25.85 7.16
CA LYS A 839 3.26 -25.69 6.11
C LYS A 839 3.86 -24.30 6.07
N ILE A 840 3.04 -23.26 6.23
CA ILE A 840 3.51 -21.87 6.28
C ILE A 840 4.46 -21.68 7.47
N ASP A 841 4.11 -22.19 8.64
CA ASP A 841 4.94 -22.10 9.84
C ASP A 841 6.26 -22.87 9.65
N ALA A 842 6.22 -24.08 9.10
CA ALA A 842 7.44 -24.83 8.79
C ALA A 842 8.35 -24.07 7.79
N ALA A 843 7.80 -23.43 6.76
CA ALA A 843 8.58 -22.63 5.82
C ALA A 843 9.21 -21.39 6.47
N ARG A 844 8.64 -20.90 7.55
CA ARG A 844 9.19 -19.76 8.31
C ARG A 844 10.25 -20.14 9.32
N GLU A 845 10.44 -21.45 9.58
CA GLU A 845 11.45 -21.97 10.53
C GLU A 845 12.79 -22.35 9.87
N THR A 846 12.95 -22.19 8.55
CA THR A 846 14.22 -22.44 7.85
C THR A 846 14.63 -21.28 6.96
N LEU A 847 15.95 -21.03 6.86
CA LEU A 847 16.55 -20.07 5.93
C LEU A 847 16.95 -20.71 4.60
N VAL A 848 16.87 -22.04 4.48
CA VAL A 848 17.28 -22.77 3.28
C VAL A 848 16.23 -22.59 2.21
N GLN A 849 16.53 -21.76 1.22
CA GLN A 849 15.61 -21.35 0.16
C GLN A 849 14.98 -22.54 -0.58
N ASN A 850 15.75 -23.59 -0.90
CA ASN A 850 15.21 -24.77 -1.58
C ASN A 850 14.23 -25.57 -0.72
N GLU A 851 14.51 -25.73 0.57
CA GLU A 851 13.57 -26.37 1.52
C GLU A 851 12.28 -25.58 1.63
N ARG A 852 12.37 -24.25 1.73
CA ARG A 852 11.19 -23.38 1.74
C ARG A 852 10.39 -23.51 0.45
N ALA A 853 11.05 -23.59 -0.71
CA ALA A 853 10.38 -23.75 -2.00
C ALA A 853 9.58 -25.05 -2.07
N GLU A 854 10.15 -26.16 -1.58
CA GLU A 854 9.45 -27.45 -1.51
C GLU A 854 8.23 -27.40 -0.59
N ILE A 855 8.38 -26.83 0.60
CA ILE A 855 7.27 -26.65 1.56
C ILE A 855 6.17 -25.75 0.99
N TYR A 856 6.54 -24.64 0.33
CA TYR A 856 5.56 -23.77 -0.32
C TYR A 856 4.85 -24.43 -1.49
N ALA A 857 5.51 -25.29 -2.26
CA ALA A 857 4.84 -26.05 -3.31
C ALA A 857 3.72 -26.94 -2.73
N GLU A 858 3.97 -27.63 -1.61
CA GLU A 858 2.97 -28.42 -0.90
C GLU A 858 1.81 -27.54 -0.35
N ALA A 859 2.13 -26.37 0.21
CA ALA A 859 1.12 -25.43 0.71
C ALA A 859 0.25 -24.89 -0.45
N LEU A 860 0.84 -24.57 -1.60
CA LEU A 860 0.12 -24.08 -2.77
C LEU A 860 -0.82 -25.13 -3.35
N ASP A 861 -0.45 -26.41 -3.32
CA ASP A 861 -1.35 -27.50 -3.68
C ASP A 861 -2.59 -27.60 -2.76
N LEU A 862 -2.39 -27.47 -1.45
CA LEU A 862 -3.49 -27.45 -0.48
C LEU A 862 -4.39 -26.21 -0.65
N ILE A 863 -3.80 -25.05 -0.99
CA ILE A 863 -4.56 -23.83 -1.28
C ILE A 863 -5.43 -24.02 -2.53
N LEU A 864 -4.92 -24.67 -3.57
CA LEU A 864 -5.73 -25.05 -4.73
C LEU A 864 -6.84 -26.05 -4.33
N ASP A 865 -6.56 -27.03 -3.45
CA ASP A 865 -7.59 -27.94 -2.94
C ASP A 865 -8.70 -27.22 -2.18
N LEU A 866 -8.38 -26.17 -1.45
CA LEU A 866 -9.35 -25.35 -0.72
C LEU A 866 -10.30 -24.60 -1.67
N ALA A 867 -9.89 -24.35 -2.92
CA ALA A 867 -10.70 -23.72 -3.96
C ALA A 867 -11.26 -22.35 -3.57
N VAL A 868 -10.43 -21.49 -3.01
CA VAL A 868 -10.80 -20.10 -2.67
C VAL A 868 -10.16 -19.08 -3.60
N GLU A 869 -9.11 -19.47 -4.32
CA GLU A 869 -8.42 -18.62 -5.29
C GLU A 869 -8.08 -19.39 -6.56
N LEU A 870 -8.50 -18.87 -7.71
CA LEU A 870 -8.11 -19.35 -9.03
C LEU A 870 -7.08 -18.38 -9.61
N PRO A 871 -5.79 -18.77 -9.72
CA PRO A 871 -4.79 -17.96 -10.39
C PRO A 871 -5.11 -17.85 -11.88
N THR A 872 -4.85 -16.71 -12.50
CA THR A 872 -5.27 -16.49 -13.89
C THR A 872 -4.12 -16.07 -14.79
N TYR A 873 -3.45 -14.95 -14.52
CA TYR A 873 -2.41 -14.44 -15.38
C TYR A 873 -1.35 -13.63 -14.64
N GLN A 874 -0.18 -13.52 -15.25
CA GLN A 874 0.85 -12.56 -14.91
C GLN A 874 1.17 -11.72 -16.15
N ARG A 875 1.16 -10.38 -16.00
CA ARG A 875 1.39 -9.43 -17.09
C ARG A 875 2.79 -8.87 -17.06
N LYS A 876 3.17 -8.17 -18.13
CA LYS A 876 4.36 -7.32 -18.17
C LYS A 876 4.02 -5.87 -17.82
N ASN A 877 4.97 -5.17 -17.21
CA ASN A 877 4.99 -3.73 -17.10
C ASN A 877 5.62 -3.13 -18.35
N MET A 878 5.17 -1.95 -18.76
CA MET A 878 5.71 -1.21 -19.88
C MET A 878 6.22 0.15 -19.38
N PHE A 879 7.50 0.40 -19.56
CA PHE A 879 8.12 1.68 -19.23
C PHE A 879 8.42 2.42 -20.53
N VAL A 880 7.81 3.59 -20.71
CA VAL A 880 7.96 4.43 -21.92
C VAL A 880 8.77 5.68 -21.58
N TYR A 881 9.70 6.03 -22.44
CA TYR A 881 10.61 7.14 -22.23
C TYR A 881 10.92 7.91 -23.52
N ASN A 882 11.24 9.22 -23.35
CA ASN A 882 11.55 10.14 -24.44
C ASN A 882 13.03 10.04 -24.82
N THR A 883 13.32 9.39 -25.93
CA THR A 883 14.69 9.16 -26.44
C THR A 883 15.35 10.40 -27.07
N ASN A 884 14.56 11.45 -27.37
CA ASN A 884 15.13 12.71 -27.81
C ASN A 884 15.75 13.50 -26.65
N LYS A 885 15.29 13.26 -25.42
CA LYS A 885 15.72 13.97 -24.23
C LYS A 885 16.62 13.13 -23.34
N ILE A 886 16.22 11.91 -23.00
CA ILE A 886 16.96 11.02 -22.10
C ILE A 886 18.04 10.27 -22.90
N ASP A 887 19.26 10.29 -22.41
CA ASP A 887 20.32 9.41 -22.92
C ASP A 887 20.07 7.98 -22.39
N VAL A 888 19.53 7.15 -23.26
CA VAL A 888 19.17 5.76 -22.91
C VAL A 888 20.37 4.90 -22.50
N SER A 889 21.60 5.28 -22.85
CA SER A 889 22.80 4.58 -22.44
C SER A 889 23.12 4.75 -20.95
N THR A 890 22.52 5.75 -20.31
CA THR A 890 22.66 6.05 -18.87
C THR A 890 21.60 5.37 -18.00
N MET A 891 20.58 4.77 -18.62
CA MET A 891 19.54 3.97 -17.96
C MET A 891 20.03 2.53 -17.72
N VAL A 892 19.29 1.78 -16.90
CA VAL A 892 19.48 0.33 -16.83
C VAL A 892 19.12 -0.28 -18.20
N PRO A 893 20.04 -1.03 -18.83
CA PRO A 893 19.75 -1.68 -20.10
C PRO A 893 18.53 -2.60 -20.01
N ALA A 894 17.70 -2.63 -21.05
CA ALA A 894 16.47 -3.45 -21.07
C ALA A 894 16.73 -4.93 -20.76
N SER A 895 17.90 -5.48 -21.17
CA SER A 895 18.30 -6.86 -20.88
C SER A 895 18.68 -7.12 -19.42
N GLN A 896 18.87 -6.09 -18.61
CA GLN A 896 19.18 -6.15 -17.18
C GLN A 896 18.00 -5.73 -16.31
N CYS A 897 16.91 -5.25 -16.91
CA CYS A 897 15.69 -4.92 -16.18
C CYS A 897 15.00 -6.21 -15.70
N THR A 898 14.56 -6.18 -14.45
CA THR A 898 13.85 -7.28 -13.77
C THR A 898 12.67 -6.71 -13.00
N PRO A 899 11.79 -7.51 -12.41
CA PRO A 899 10.75 -7.01 -11.50
C PRO A 899 11.28 -6.16 -10.34
N TYR A 900 12.54 -6.34 -9.97
CA TYR A 900 13.23 -5.62 -8.89
C TYR A 900 14.12 -4.48 -9.37
N GLN A 901 14.34 -4.34 -10.66
CA GLN A 901 15.21 -3.33 -11.26
C GLN A 901 14.61 -2.75 -12.54
N SER A 902 14.00 -1.59 -12.44
CA SER A 902 13.37 -0.86 -13.55
C SER A 902 14.42 -0.06 -14.36
N PRO A 903 14.06 0.49 -15.53
CA PRO A 903 14.98 1.33 -16.33
C PRO A 903 15.56 2.54 -15.58
N LEU A 904 14.85 3.09 -14.58
CA LEU A 904 15.29 4.23 -13.78
C LEU A 904 15.73 3.86 -12.35
N SER A 905 16.00 2.59 -12.04
CA SER A 905 16.44 2.19 -10.68
C SER A 905 17.70 2.92 -10.22
N PHE A 906 18.57 3.33 -11.14
CA PHE A 906 19.73 4.15 -10.83
C PHE A 906 19.55 5.57 -11.36
N LEU A 907 18.45 6.24 -10.95
CA LEU A 907 18.07 7.55 -11.46
C LEU A 907 19.19 8.61 -11.32
N TRP A 908 20.11 8.47 -10.36
CA TRP A 908 21.26 9.37 -10.20
C TRP A 908 22.26 9.28 -11.34
N LYS A 909 22.28 8.17 -12.10
CA LYS A 909 23.17 7.98 -13.27
C LYS A 909 22.55 8.50 -14.56
N VAL A 910 21.24 8.69 -14.58
CA VAL A 910 20.49 9.09 -15.77
C VAL A 910 20.81 10.53 -16.15
N ASP A 911 21.10 10.75 -17.43
CA ASP A 911 21.42 12.06 -17.99
C ASP A 911 20.65 12.32 -19.28
N TYR A 912 20.81 13.49 -19.84
CA TYR A 912 20.23 13.92 -21.11
C TYR A 912 21.20 13.72 -22.28
N ASN A 913 20.65 13.67 -23.49
CA ASN A 913 21.43 13.79 -24.72
C ASN A 913 22.04 15.21 -24.78
N HIS A 914 23.37 15.30 -24.89
CA HIS A 914 24.13 16.52 -24.96
C HIS A 914 24.48 16.93 -26.40
#